data_04db345f8603f2aebabaa68382fe4155
#
_entry.id   04db345f8603f2aebabaa68382fe4155
#
_cell.length_a   1.000
_cell.length_b   1.000
_cell.length_c   1.000
_cell.angle_alpha   90.00
_cell.angle_beta   90.00
_cell.angle_gamma   90.00
#
_symmetry.space_group_name_H-M   'P 1'
#
loop_
_entity.id
_entity.type
_entity.pdbx_description
1 polymer ?
#
loop_
_entity_poly.entity_id
_entity_poly.type
_entity_poly.pdbx_seq_one_letter_code
_entity_poly.pdbx_strand_id
1 'polypeptide(L)'
;MQTTPPKSVKHVPTYCYNCVSGPDFMTVKVVDGVATEVEPNFAAAEIHPARGKVCVKAYGLVQKTYNPNRILSPMRRTNPKKGRNEDPGFVAISWDEALDLVAEKLKTTRAKGVLDESGVPRLAASFGHGGTPAMYMGTFPAFLSAWGPIDYSFGSGQGVKCVHSEHLYGEFWHRAFTVAADTTSACYVISLGANVESSGGPCAVTRHADARIRGYKRVQVEPHLSVTGACSAEWVPIRPKTDPAFMFALMHVLLIEHKQDEMDVPFLRDRTSSPYLVGPDGLYLRDATSRKPLVWDTATNKAVPFDTAGVAPALSGKFAISGAVSVDADDEVREMNDVEGVTAFTKLVEHIEKYSPEWAEKICDVPAANIRRIANEYLAAASIGATTVIDGVTLPLRPVAVILGKSVNNGWGAFECCWARTMLAVLVGALENPGGTLGTTVRLNRPHDNRHKSVLPGEDGFMAQKFNATDKANWAVKPTGRNMHKTLVPIVGNTAWSQALGPTQLAWMFQREQPAGSNMPQPTLPDVWFIYRTNPAISFWETQTLVKTIATFPFTVAFAYTVDETNYMADLLLPEATDLESVQMIRVGGTKFMEQFWDHKGVALRQQAVAAQGDTRDFTWITNELAKRTGLLEQYNEAINRGAAGVSPLKGANYDFSLDPKGEHAPEVVWDAVCRAATTVLSEGKETLDLSWFKEHGFYTVPMSRLEWYLSPTMEKQGLRYELPYQERLLRVGRELRNRLHENKMAWWDEQLSEYAALPEWHDVPGRWDAALVNAGAKVEDFPLWLLASKSMQYHAGGNVGIELMREVAQNIRGHSGVIMNAKTAARYGIADGDRIEVRSHIGATYGAAVLAQGIRPDTLVILGQFDHWAQPFAKDLDMPSLNTIAPMSLELTDATGSGADIVKVQVRKMEGHMEGAQA
;
A
#
# COMPACT_ATOMS: atom_id res chain seq x y z
N MET A 1 -3.83 62.04 -3.26
CA MET A 1 -3.88 60.60 -2.82
C MET A 1 -3.91 59.74 -4.07
N GLN A 2 -2.82 59.12 -4.41
CA GLN A 2 -2.85 58.10 -5.47
C GLN A 2 -3.68 56.94 -4.97
N THR A 3 -4.85 56.70 -5.50
CA THR A 3 -5.65 55.52 -5.23
C THR A 3 -4.93 54.29 -5.82
N THR A 4 -4.37 53.47 -4.95
CA THR A 4 -3.86 52.15 -5.41
C THR A 4 -4.99 51.43 -6.13
N PRO A 5 -4.79 50.96 -7.35
CA PRO A 5 -5.86 50.22 -8.05
C PRO A 5 -6.33 49.03 -7.19
N PRO A 6 -7.60 48.66 -7.23
CA PRO A 6 -8.12 47.55 -6.44
C PRO A 6 -7.36 46.27 -6.80
N LYS A 7 -6.90 45.54 -5.80
CA LYS A 7 -6.22 44.27 -5.99
C LYS A 7 -7.11 43.29 -6.76
N SER A 8 -6.54 42.65 -7.79
CA SER A 8 -7.22 41.58 -8.50
C SER A 8 -7.25 40.32 -7.59
N VAL A 9 -8.42 39.88 -7.20
CA VAL A 9 -8.61 38.65 -6.39
C VAL A 9 -9.33 37.62 -7.22
N LYS A 10 -8.75 36.39 -7.28
CA LYS A 10 -9.37 35.22 -7.93
C LYS A 10 -9.35 34.03 -6.97
N HIS A 11 -10.38 33.19 -7.04
CA HIS A 11 -10.48 31.92 -6.33
C HIS A 11 -10.45 30.81 -7.36
N VAL A 12 -9.39 30.02 -7.37
CA VAL A 12 -9.09 29.02 -8.42
C VAL A 12 -9.37 27.62 -7.86
N PRO A 13 -10.40 26.92 -8.33
CA PRO A 13 -10.68 25.56 -7.89
C PRO A 13 -9.61 24.58 -8.36
N THR A 14 -9.17 23.70 -7.45
CA THR A 14 -8.16 22.69 -7.75
C THR A 14 -8.25 21.55 -6.72
N TYR A 15 -7.29 20.64 -6.70
CA TYR A 15 -7.24 19.61 -5.68
C TYR A 15 -5.84 19.46 -5.06
N CYS A 16 -5.80 19.02 -3.82
CA CYS A 16 -4.59 18.58 -3.15
C CYS A 16 -4.40 17.07 -3.33
N TYR A 17 -3.22 16.65 -3.76
CA TYR A 17 -2.83 15.24 -3.81
C TYR A 17 -1.40 15.07 -3.28
N ASN A 18 -1.10 15.68 -2.12
CA ASN A 18 0.19 15.52 -1.46
C ASN A 18 0.40 14.12 -0.86
N CYS A 19 -0.67 13.37 -0.68
CA CYS A 19 -0.63 12.02 -0.11
C CYS A 19 -1.71 11.12 -0.73
N VAL A 20 -1.62 9.82 -0.50
CA VAL A 20 -2.58 8.81 -0.99
C VAL A 20 -3.99 8.97 -0.43
N SER A 21 -4.16 9.74 0.65
CA SER A 21 -5.48 10.03 1.23
C SER A 21 -6.26 11.10 0.44
N GLY A 22 -5.61 11.85 -0.48
CA GLY A 22 -6.28 12.76 -1.42
C GLY A 22 -6.99 12.01 -2.56
N PRO A 23 -7.61 12.74 -3.52
CA PRO A 23 -7.60 14.20 -3.61
C PRO A 23 -8.60 14.87 -2.68
N ASP A 24 -8.18 15.91 -1.99
CA ASP A 24 -9.07 16.82 -1.30
C ASP A 24 -9.34 18.02 -2.22
N PHE A 25 -10.61 18.39 -2.40
CA PHE A 25 -10.96 19.53 -3.24
C PHE A 25 -10.74 20.82 -2.48
N MET A 26 -10.07 21.76 -3.12
CA MET A 26 -9.71 23.04 -2.53
C MET A 26 -9.85 24.19 -3.53
N THR A 27 -9.81 25.41 -3.00
CA THR A 27 -9.71 26.63 -3.77
C THR A 27 -8.44 27.37 -3.37
N VAL A 28 -7.77 27.95 -4.34
CA VAL A 28 -6.58 28.77 -4.11
C VAL A 28 -6.96 30.24 -4.33
N LYS A 29 -6.79 31.04 -3.29
CA LYS A 29 -6.94 32.50 -3.38
C LYS A 29 -5.68 33.10 -3.97
N VAL A 30 -5.85 33.76 -5.10
CA VAL A 30 -4.78 34.41 -5.86
C VAL A 30 -5.02 35.92 -5.85
N VAL A 31 -4.05 36.70 -5.37
CA VAL A 31 -4.10 38.15 -5.30
C VAL A 31 -2.99 38.70 -6.18
N ASP A 32 -3.35 39.47 -7.20
CA ASP A 32 -2.41 40.05 -8.16
C ASP A 32 -1.43 39.04 -8.78
N GLY A 33 -1.93 37.83 -9.06
CA GLY A 33 -1.16 36.72 -9.65
C GLY A 33 -0.37 35.86 -8.64
N VAL A 34 -0.42 36.18 -7.35
CA VAL A 34 0.26 35.44 -6.28
C VAL A 34 -0.72 34.59 -5.47
N ALA A 35 -0.44 33.31 -5.30
CA ALA A 35 -1.22 32.44 -4.39
C ALA A 35 -0.94 32.86 -2.95
N THR A 36 -1.99 33.22 -2.22
CA THR A 36 -1.87 33.73 -0.84
C THR A 36 -2.46 32.78 0.19
N GLU A 37 -3.42 31.94 -0.20
CA GLU A 37 -4.15 31.10 0.72
C GLU A 37 -4.74 29.88 0.00
N VAL A 38 -4.80 28.74 0.70
CA VAL A 38 -5.59 27.58 0.34
C VAL A 38 -6.86 27.57 1.17
N GLU A 39 -7.99 27.41 0.53
CA GLU A 39 -9.31 27.36 1.15
C GLU A 39 -10.00 26.02 0.89
N PRO A 40 -10.84 25.53 1.82
CA PRO A 40 -11.77 24.42 1.56
C PRO A 40 -12.67 24.71 0.37
N ASN A 41 -13.00 23.70 -0.42
CA ASN A 41 -13.98 23.85 -1.51
C ASN A 41 -15.36 23.31 -1.08
N PHE A 42 -16.16 24.15 -0.47
CA PHE A 42 -17.50 23.77 0.00
C PHE A 42 -18.52 23.54 -1.13
N ALA A 43 -18.22 23.88 -2.38
CA ALA A 43 -19.04 23.45 -3.52
C ALA A 43 -19.07 21.93 -3.69
N ALA A 44 -18.05 21.25 -3.15
CA ALA A 44 -17.97 19.78 -3.13
C ALA A 44 -18.54 19.15 -1.85
N ALA A 45 -19.22 19.89 -0.97
CA ALA A 45 -19.64 19.40 0.35
C ALA A 45 -20.59 18.20 0.29
N GLU A 46 -21.48 18.16 -0.69
CA GLU A 46 -22.44 17.06 -0.87
C GLU A 46 -21.84 15.84 -1.61
N ILE A 47 -20.67 16.01 -2.20
CA ILE A 47 -20.07 15.00 -3.08
C ILE A 47 -18.86 14.35 -2.40
N HIS A 48 -18.00 15.18 -1.81
CA HIS A 48 -16.74 14.75 -1.23
C HIS A 48 -16.94 14.23 0.21
N PRO A 49 -16.46 13.02 0.56
CA PRO A 49 -16.66 12.44 1.90
C PRO A 49 -16.14 13.31 3.06
N ALA A 50 -15.16 14.18 2.81
CA ALA A 50 -14.69 15.17 3.79
C ALA A 50 -15.53 16.46 3.80
N ARG A 51 -16.66 16.51 3.07
CA ARG A 51 -17.54 17.68 2.98
C ARG A 51 -16.81 18.94 2.53
N GLY A 52 -15.93 18.81 1.53
CA GLY A 52 -15.13 19.89 0.96
C GLY A 52 -13.97 20.38 1.85
N LYS A 53 -13.72 19.76 2.99
CA LYS A 53 -12.62 20.12 3.90
C LYS A 53 -11.28 19.61 3.38
N VAL A 54 -10.20 20.27 3.82
CA VAL A 54 -8.81 19.90 3.53
C VAL A 54 -8.03 19.71 4.83
N CYS A 55 -6.95 18.94 4.77
CA CYS A 55 -6.08 18.76 5.95
C CYS A 55 -4.99 19.83 6.02
N VAL A 56 -4.30 19.90 7.16
CA VAL A 56 -3.23 20.87 7.43
C VAL A 56 -2.15 20.90 6.34
N LYS A 57 -1.84 19.75 5.71
CA LYS A 57 -0.81 19.67 4.66
C LYS A 57 -1.14 20.45 3.39
N ALA A 58 -2.42 20.63 3.08
CA ALA A 58 -2.84 21.40 1.92
C ALA A 58 -2.47 22.90 2.03
N TYR A 59 -2.55 23.46 3.23
CA TYR A 59 -2.17 24.86 3.46
C TYR A 59 -0.69 25.12 3.17
N GLY A 60 0.18 24.13 3.34
CA GLY A 60 1.60 24.21 2.99
C GLY A 60 1.90 24.32 1.48
N LEU A 61 0.90 24.13 0.60
CA LEU A 61 1.12 24.23 -0.85
C LEU A 61 1.53 25.62 -1.31
N VAL A 62 1.07 26.68 -0.66
CA VAL A 62 1.50 28.06 -0.94
C VAL A 62 3.00 28.19 -0.69
N GLN A 63 3.46 27.78 0.49
CA GLN A 63 4.90 27.82 0.81
C GLN A 63 5.71 26.85 -0.05
N LYS A 64 5.16 25.70 -0.43
CA LYS A 64 5.80 24.79 -1.39
C LYS A 64 6.06 25.48 -2.73
N THR A 65 5.09 26.25 -3.22
CA THR A 65 5.19 26.98 -4.48
C THR A 65 6.27 28.06 -4.42
N TYR A 66 6.36 28.81 -3.33
CA TYR A 66 7.31 29.91 -3.16
C TYR A 66 8.50 29.56 -2.25
N ASN A 67 8.80 28.27 -2.07
CA ASN A 67 9.94 27.84 -1.25
C ASN A 67 11.25 28.40 -1.80
N PRO A 68 12.05 29.12 -1.01
CA PRO A 68 13.30 29.75 -1.47
C PRO A 68 14.36 28.74 -1.88
N ASN A 69 14.21 27.46 -1.49
CA ASN A 69 15.14 26.39 -1.83
C ASN A 69 14.67 25.55 -3.04
N ARG A 70 13.74 26.07 -3.83
CA ARG A 70 13.30 25.41 -5.06
C ARG A 70 14.42 25.38 -6.10
N ILE A 71 14.44 24.27 -6.84
CA ILE A 71 15.20 24.18 -8.08
C ILE A 71 14.39 24.92 -9.14
N LEU A 72 14.92 26.04 -9.64
CA LEU A 72 14.24 26.93 -10.56
C LEU A 72 14.73 26.82 -12.02
N SER A 73 15.80 26.10 -12.28
CA SER A 73 16.34 25.78 -13.60
C SER A 73 16.93 24.39 -13.60
N PRO A 74 17.03 23.70 -14.75
CA PRO A 74 17.74 22.43 -14.82
C PRO A 74 19.16 22.55 -14.27
N MET A 75 19.61 21.53 -13.53
CA MET A 75 20.93 21.55 -12.91
C MET A 75 21.70 20.28 -13.22
N ARG A 76 22.99 20.43 -13.58
CA ARG A 76 23.89 19.32 -13.84
C ARG A 76 24.93 19.22 -12.72
N ARG A 77 25.19 17.98 -12.27
CA ARG A 77 26.29 17.67 -11.36
C ARG A 77 27.63 17.88 -12.07
N THR A 78 28.57 18.51 -11.40
CA THR A 78 29.95 18.67 -11.88
C THR A 78 30.94 17.75 -11.16
N ASN A 79 30.64 17.38 -9.91
CA ASN A 79 31.47 16.43 -9.17
C ASN A 79 31.10 14.98 -9.58
N PRO A 80 32.04 14.21 -10.19
CA PRO A 80 31.79 12.82 -10.57
C PRO A 80 31.61 11.87 -9.37
N LYS A 81 32.11 12.25 -8.19
CA LYS A 81 31.94 11.47 -6.97
C LYS A 81 30.53 11.68 -6.41
N LYS A 82 29.88 10.59 -6.03
CA LYS A 82 28.56 10.60 -5.40
C LYS A 82 28.64 10.07 -3.97
N GLY A 83 27.87 10.63 -3.07
CA GLY A 83 27.83 10.19 -1.67
C GLY A 83 27.27 11.26 -0.74
N ARG A 84 27.01 10.89 0.51
CA ARG A 84 26.45 11.79 1.53
C ARG A 84 27.35 13.03 1.77
N ASN A 85 28.67 12.85 1.72
CA ASN A 85 29.66 13.90 2.04
C ASN A 85 30.33 14.49 0.80
N GLU A 86 29.83 14.17 -0.39
CA GLU A 86 30.38 14.64 -1.65
C GLU A 86 29.53 15.78 -2.21
N ASP A 87 30.00 17.00 -2.15
CA ASP A 87 29.29 18.14 -2.74
C ASP A 87 29.04 17.88 -4.24
N PRO A 88 27.78 17.86 -4.70
CA PRO A 88 27.47 17.62 -6.10
C PRO A 88 28.02 18.71 -7.03
N GLY A 89 28.28 19.93 -6.56
CA GLY A 89 28.69 21.04 -7.39
C GLY A 89 27.68 21.33 -8.50
N PHE A 90 26.38 21.36 -8.19
CA PHE A 90 25.32 21.58 -9.18
C PHE A 90 25.47 22.95 -9.85
N VAL A 91 25.45 22.96 -11.18
CA VAL A 91 25.44 24.16 -12.02
C VAL A 91 24.17 24.22 -12.86
N ALA A 92 23.59 25.40 -12.97
CA ALA A 92 22.42 25.62 -13.83
C ALA A 92 22.80 25.46 -15.31
N ILE A 93 21.92 24.79 -16.06
CA ILE A 93 22.02 24.61 -17.51
C ILE A 93 20.66 24.93 -18.17
N SER A 94 20.64 25.04 -19.49
CA SER A 94 19.37 25.23 -20.20
C SER A 94 18.54 23.96 -20.25
N TRP A 95 17.24 24.10 -20.51
CA TRP A 95 16.36 22.95 -20.79
C TRP A 95 16.81 22.16 -22.00
N ASP A 96 17.27 22.83 -23.05
CA ASP A 96 17.76 22.15 -24.25
C ASP A 96 18.98 21.29 -23.94
N GLU A 97 19.97 21.82 -23.23
CA GLU A 97 21.14 21.05 -22.82
C GLU A 97 20.74 19.86 -21.92
N ALA A 98 19.84 20.09 -20.95
CA ALA A 98 19.39 19.06 -20.04
C ALA A 98 18.64 17.92 -20.74
N LEU A 99 17.68 18.25 -21.61
CA LEU A 99 16.88 17.27 -22.34
C LEU A 99 17.69 16.53 -23.40
N ASP A 100 18.66 17.20 -24.03
CA ASP A 100 19.56 16.56 -24.99
C ASP A 100 20.47 15.55 -24.29
N LEU A 101 21.01 15.86 -23.11
CA LEU A 101 21.79 14.90 -22.29
C LEU A 101 20.97 13.66 -21.94
N VAL A 102 19.72 13.84 -21.49
CA VAL A 102 18.84 12.69 -21.17
C VAL A 102 18.51 11.90 -22.44
N ALA A 103 18.13 12.59 -23.51
CA ALA A 103 17.74 11.93 -24.76
C ALA A 103 18.91 11.18 -25.41
N GLU A 104 20.11 11.72 -25.42
CA GLU A 104 21.31 11.04 -25.89
C GLU A 104 21.61 9.76 -25.08
N LYS A 105 21.53 9.88 -23.76
CA LYS A 105 21.72 8.73 -22.87
C LYS A 105 20.68 7.64 -23.12
N LEU A 106 19.42 8.02 -23.26
CA LEU A 106 18.32 7.08 -23.56
C LEU A 106 18.50 6.44 -24.93
N LYS A 107 18.84 7.21 -25.99
CA LYS A 107 19.13 6.65 -27.33
C LYS A 107 20.28 5.65 -27.30
N THR A 108 21.37 6.00 -26.62
CA THR A 108 22.53 5.13 -26.46
C THR A 108 22.16 3.83 -25.71
N THR A 109 21.36 3.95 -24.66
CA THR A 109 20.85 2.80 -23.91
C THR A 109 19.96 1.93 -24.81
N ARG A 110 19.03 2.54 -25.55
CA ARG A 110 18.12 1.82 -26.45
C ARG A 110 18.84 1.12 -27.60
N ALA A 111 19.93 1.69 -28.11
CA ALA A 111 20.77 1.08 -29.14
C ALA A 111 21.44 -0.21 -28.68
N LYS A 112 21.70 -0.37 -27.39
CA LYS A 112 22.20 -1.63 -26.78
C LYS A 112 21.08 -2.67 -26.56
N GLY A 113 19.79 -2.26 -26.75
CA GLY A 113 18.61 -3.03 -26.35
C GLY A 113 17.99 -2.46 -25.10
N VAL A 114 16.67 -2.63 -24.93
CA VAL A 114 15.93 -2.17 -23.74
C VAL A 114 16.13 -3.09 -22.53
N LEU A 115 16.56 -4.33 -22.75
CA LEU A 115 16.97 -5.31 -21.74
C LEU A 115 18.47 -5.57 -21.87
N ASP A 116 19.09 -5.95 -20.76
CA ASP A 116 20.45 -6.46 -20.74
C ASP A 116 20.50 -7.96 -21.12
N GLU A 117 21.69 -8.57 -21.11
CA GLU A 117 21.90 -9.98 -21.44
C GLU A 117 21.18 -10.94 -20.48
N SER A 118 20.90 -10.51 -19.25
CA SER A 118 20.16 -11.27 -18.24
C SER A 118 18.64 -11.06 -18.37
N GLY A 119 18.18 -10.20 -19.28
CA GLY A 119 16.78 -9.85 -19.44
C GLY A 119 16.27 -8.81 -18.46
N VAL A 120 17.18 -8.06 -17.80
CA VAL A 120 16.85 -6.98 -16.87
C VAL A 120 16.74 -5.67 -17.64
N PRO A 121 15.73 -4.83 -17.35
CA PRO A 121 15.58 -3.53 -17.97
C PRO A 121 16.76 -2.59 -17.73
N ARG A 122 17.23 -1.96 -18.79
CA ARG A 122 18.30 -0.95 -18.71
C ARG A 122 17.82 0.42 -18.26
N LEU A 123 16.53 0.65 -18.21
CA LEU A 123 15.89 1.84 -17.62
C LEU A 123 15.17 1.45 -16.34
N ALA A 124 15.49 2.10 -15.25
CA ALA A 124 14.75 2.01 -14.00
C ALA A 124 13.99 3.31 -13.72
N ALA A 125 12.88 3.20 -13.02
CA ALA A 125 12.10 4.36 -12.59
C ALA A 125 11.51 4.14 -11.20
N SER A 126 11.76 5.08 -10.30
CA SER A 126 11.27 5.08 -8.92
C SER A 126 10.32 6.25 -8.67
N PHE A 127 9.24 6.00 -7.95
CA PHE A 127 8.17 6.96 -7.76
C PHE A 127 7.70 7.02 -6.31
N GLY A 128 7.29 8.21 -5.86
CA GLY A 128 6.60 8.39 -4.61
C GLY A 128 5.15 7.88 -4.66
N HIS A 129 4.62 7.44 -3.53
CA HIS A 129 3.26 6.94 -3.45
C HIS A 129 2.18 8.02 -3.57
N GLY A 130 2.31 9.07 -2.80
CA GLY A 130 1.39 10.19 -2.82
C GLY A 130 2.01 11.40 -3.48
N GLY A 131 1.19 12.33 -3.93
CA GLY A 131 1.69 13.53 -4.57
C GLY A 131 2.30 13.31 -5.96
N THR A 132 2.12 12.16 -6.57
CA THR A 132 2.66 11.81 -7.89
C THR A 132 1.58 11.44 -8.90
N PRO A 133 0.56 12.28 -9.14
CA PRO A 133 -0.48 11.94 -10.10
C PRO A 133 0.08 11.75 -11.51
N ALA A 134 1.11 12.50 -11.90
CA ALA A 134 1.77 12.36 -13.20
C ALA A 134 2.34 10.96 -13.48
N MET A 135 2.59 10.18 -12.44
CA MET A 135 3.06 8.79 -12.57
C MET A 135 1.94 7.83 -12.96
N TYR A 136 0.76 7.97 -12.35
CA TYR A 136 -0.33 7.02 -12.50
C TYR A 136 -1.42 7.49 -13.45
N MET A 137 -1.60 8.80 -13.53
CA MET A 137 -2.66 9.47 -14.27
C MET A 137 -2.16 10.72 -15.00
N GLY A 138 -0.92 10.72 -15.43
CA GLY A 138 -0.34 11.77 -16.23
C GLY A 138 0.34 11.20 -17.46
N THR A 139 1.11 12.02 -18.12
CA THR A 139 1.77 11.67 -19.37
C THR A 139 3.06 10.85 -19.19
N PHE A 140 3.57 10.73 -17.96
CA PHE A 140 4.75 9.90 -17.71
C PHE A 140 4.49 8.40 -17.98
N PRO A 141 3.36 7.81 -17.61
CA PRO A 141 3.01 6.46 -18.04
C PRO A 141 2.98 6.28 -19.56
N ALA A 142 2.58 7.30 -20.29
CA ALA A 142 2.60 7.27 -21.76
C ALA A 142 4.05 7.21 -22.30
N PHE A 143 4.95 8.03 -21.75
CA PHE A 143 6.37 7.99 -22.11
C PHE A 143 7.00 6.64 -21.77
N LEU A 144 6.76 6.10 -20.57
CA LEU A 144 7.28 4.79 -20.17
C LEU A 144 6.72 3.66 -21.03
N SER A 145 5.45 3.76 -21.46
CA SER A 145 4.85 2.80 -22.39
C SER A 145 5.47 2.88 -23.79
N ALA A 146 5.80 4.08 -24.25
CA ALA A 146 6.50 4.28 -25.51
C ALA A 146 7.94 3.77 -25.49
N TRP A 147 8.61 3.90 -24.34
CA TRP A 147 9.95 3.34 -24.13
C TRP A 147 9.96 1.82 -24.24
N GLY A 148 9.04 1.15 -23.56
CA GLY A 148 8.95 -0.31 -23.44
C GLY A 148 9.24 -0.76 -22.01
N PRO A 149 10.06 -1.82 -21.86
CA PRO A 149 10.37 -2.42 -20.58
C PRO A 149 11.16 -1.52 -19.60
N ILE A 150 10.70 -1.45 -18.35
CA ILE A 150 11.42 -0.75 -17.27
C ILE A 150 11.50 -1.58 -16.01
N ASP A 151 12.55 -1.39 -15.23
CA ASP A 151 12.60 -1.78 -13.83
C ASP A 151 11.90 -0.70 -13.00
N TYR A 152 10.82 -1.11 -12.34
CA TYR A 152 9.88 -0.18 -11.76
C TYR A 152 9.77 -0.38 -10.26
N SER A 153 9.92 0.69 -9.49
CA SER A 153 9.69 0.63 -8.04
C SER A 153 8.94 1.84 -7.51
N PHE A 154 8.21 1.62 -6.43
CA PHE A 154 7.71 2.70 -5.59
C PHE A 154 8.80 3.15 -4.63
N GLY A 155 8.83 4.44 -4.30
CA GLY A 155 9.91 5.05 -3.55
C GLY A 155 10.13 4.61 -2.11
N SER A 156 9.19 3.89 -1.51
CA SER A 156 9.37 3.33 -0.16
C SER A 156 9.83 1.86 -0.19
N GLY A 157 10.36 1.41 -1.30
CA GLY A 157 10.80 0.03 -1.43
C GLY A 157 9.65 -0.92 -1.61
N GLN A 158 9.17 -1.00 -2.83
CA GLN A 158 8.28 -2.07 -3.20
C GLN A 158 8.96 -3.40 -2.90
N GLY A 159 8.31 -4.23 -2.09
CA GLY A 159 8.83 -5.53 -1.69
C GLY A 159 9.47 -5.58 -0.32
N VAL A 160 9.81 -4.44 0.32
CA VAL A 160 10.41 -4.48 1.66
C VAL A 160 9.63 -3.64 2.67
N LYS A 161 9.07 -2.51 2.26
CA LYS A 161 8.28 -1.63 3.14
C LYS A 161 6.84 -1.44 2.69
N CYS A 162 6.40 -2.12 1.65
CA CYS A 162 5.04 -2.04 1.17
C CYS A 162 4.19 -3.20 1.71
N VAL A 163 2.88 -3.01 1.76
CA VAL A 163 1.89 -3.91 2.38
C VAL A 163 1.58 -5.09 1.47
N HIS A 164 2.54 -5.95 1.15
CA HIS A 164 2.36 -6.99 0.14
C HIS A 164 1.40 -8.10 0.56
N SER A 165 1.44 -8.56 1.80
CA SER A 165 0.48 -9.55 2.31
C SER A 165 -0.94 -9.02 2.24
N GLU A 166 -1.14 -7.75 2.60
CA GLU A 166 -2.42 -7.06 2.45
C GLU A 166 -2.88 -6.99 0.99
N HIS A 167 -1.97 -6.69 0.06
CA HIS A 167 -2.31 -6.61 -1.36
C HIS A 167 -2.67 -7.98 -1.95
N LEU A 168 -1.97 -9.03 -1.52
CA LEU A 168 -2.28 -10.40 -1.94
C LEU A 168 -3.69 -10.81 -1.49
N TYR A 169 -4.03 -10.60 -0.21
CA TYR A 169 -5.36 -10.88 0.33
C TYR A 169 -6.44 -9.97 -0.26
N GLY A 170 -6.12 -8.71 -0.49
CA GLY A 170 -6.99 -7.77 -1.18
C GLY A 170 -7.34 -8.25 -2.59
N GLU A 171 -6.36 -8.70 -3.36
CA GLU A 171 -6.60 -9.20 -4.71
C GLU A 171 -7.34 -10.54 -4.70
N PHE A 172 -6.95 -11.50 -3.87
CA PHE A 172 -7.55 -12.83 -3.85
C PHE A 172 -9.04 -12.80 -3.48
N TRP A 173 -9.37 -12.09 -2.40
CA TRP A 173 -10.70 -12.22 -1.81
C TRP A 173 -11.59 -10.99 -2.02
N HIS A 174 -11.00 -9.86 -2.37
CA HIS A 174 -11.70 -8.59 -2.50
C HIS A 174 -11.64 -7.96 -3.89
N ARG A 175 -10.81 -8.49 -4.80
CA ARG A 175 -10.52 -7.84 -6.09
C ARG A 175 -10.12 -6.37 -5.91
N ALA A 176 -9.33 -6.10 -4.91
CA ALA A 176 -8.97 -4.76 -4.46
C ALA A 176 -7.49 -4.65 -4.10
N PHE A 177 -7.00 -3.41 -4.06
CA PHE A 177 -5.63 -3.13 -3.67
C PHE A 177 -5.41 -3.27 -2.16
N THR A 178 -6.37 -2.84 -1.35
CA THR A 178 -6.36 -2.97 0.11
C THR A 178 -7.77 -3.21 0.64
N VAL A 179 -7.87 -3.39 1.94
CA VAL A 179 -9.09 -3.74 2.64
C VAL A 179 -9.37 -2.70 3.73
N ALA A 180 -10.63 -2.36 3.94
CA ALA A 180 -11.08 -1.41 4.94
C ALA A 180 -12.43 -1.83 5.56
N ALA A 181 -12.82 -1.20 6.66
CA ALA A 181 -14.14 -1.34 7.22
C ALA A 181 -15.15 -0.47 6.45
N ASP A 182 -16.38 -0.95 6.30
CA ASP A 182 -17.52 -0.08 5.97
C ASP A 182 -17.93 0.76 7.19
N THR A 183 -17.17 1.78 7.49
CA THR A 183 -17.40 2.66 8.63
C THR A 183 -18.73 3.42 8.56
N THR A 184 -19.39 3.44 7.39
CA THR A 184 -20.72 4.07 7.25
C THR A 184 -21.82 3.24 7.89
N SER A 185 -21.65 1.92 7.96
CA SER A 185 -22.66 0.97 8.46
C SER A 185 -22.16 0.14 9.65
N ALA A 186 -20.84 0.09 9.90
CA ALA A 186 -20.27 -0.66 11.02
C ALA A 186 -20.69 -0.11 12.39
N CYS A 187 -20.86 -1.01 13.36
CA CYS A 187 -21.14 -0.71 14.77
C CYS A 187 -19.98 -1.09 15.69
N TYR A 188 -19.23 -2.14 15.35
CA TYR A 188 -18.12 -2.63 16.15
C TYR A 188 -16.91 -2.95 15.27
N VAL A 189 -15.77 -2.39 15.58
CA VAL A 189 -14.53 -2.61 14.81
C VAL A 189 -13.36 -2.90 15.74
N ILE A 190 -12.63 -3.98 15.45
CA ILE A 190 -11.34 -4.28 16.05
C ILE A 190 -10.27 -3.71 15.12
N SER A 191 -9.46 -2.79 15.61
CA SER A 191 -8.42 -2.09 14.86
C SER A 191 -7.05 -2.40 15.45
N LEU A 192 -6.21 -3.10 14.69
CA LEU A 192 -4.87 -3.48 15.14
C LEU A 192 -3.82 -2.57 14.47
N GLY A 193 -3.22 -1.67 15.22
CA GLY A 193 -2.13 -0.80 14.79
C GLY A 193 -2.46 0.23 13.71
N ALA A 194 -3.74 0.40 13.33
CA ALA A 194 -4.14 1.36 12.30
C ALA A 194 -4.40 2.75 12.93
N ASN A 195 -3.55 3.74 12.61
CA ASN A 195 -3.67 5.11 13.12
C ASN A 195 -4.35 6.02 12.08
N VAL A 196 -5.63 5.73 11.78
CA VAL A 196 -6.37 6.36 10.68
C VAL A 196 -6.67 7.85 10.89
N GLU A 197 -6.88 8.30 12.12
CA GLU A 197 -7.09 9.72 12.44
C GLU A 197 -5.84 10.57 12.18
N SER A 198 -4.64 9.97 12.19
CA SER A 198 -3.41 10.66 11.79
C SER A 198 -3.07 10.49 10.31
N SER A 199 -3.36 9.33 9.71
CA SER A 199 -2.88 8.96 8.39
C SER A 199 -3.93 8.92 7.30
N GLY A 200 -5.22 8.81 7.65
CA GLY A 200 -6.33 8.59 6.72
C GLY A 200 -6.86 9.85 6.02
N GLY A 201 -6.36 11.03 6.39
CA GLY A 201 -6.81 12.31 5.83
C GLY A 201 -8.24 12.71 6.22
N PRO A 202 -8.76 13.83 5.66
CA PRO A 202 -10.04 14.37 6.08
C PRO A 202 -11.23 13.42 5.87
N CYS A 203 -11.19 12.60 4.81
CA CYS A 203 -12.28 11.67 4.53
C CYS A 203 -12.44 10.62 5.63
N ALA A 204 -11.35 9.94 6.02
CA ALA A 204 -11.40 8.93 7.08
C ALA A 204 -11.77 9.55 8.43
N VAL A 205 -11.16 10.69 8.77
CA VAL A 205 -11.45 11.42 10.03
C VAL A 205 -12.94 11.81 10.12
N THR A 206 -13.53 12.33 9.05
CA THR A 206 -14.95 12.71 9.00
C THR A 206 -15.85 11.48 9.17
N ARG A 207 -15.58 10.38 8.45
CA ARG A 207 -16.36 9.13 8.56
C ARG A 207 -16.29 8.53 9.97
N HIS A 208 -15.11 8.50 10.56
CA HIS A 208 -14.94 7.98 11.92
C HIS A 208 -15.62 8.88 12.97
N ALA A 209 -15.62 10.20 12.76
CA ALA A 209 -16.36 11.11 13.61
C ALA A 209 -17.89 10.86 13.52
N ASP A 210 -18.43 10.74 12.31
CA ASP A 210 -19.84 10.43 12.08
C ASP A 210 -20.22 9.05 12.64
N ALA A 211 -19.33 8.06 12.48
CA ALA A 211 -19.54 6.72 13.04
C ALA A 211 -19.62 6.76 14.58
N ARG A 212 -18.75 7.51 15.25
CA ARG A 212 -18.80 7.66 16.71
C ARG A 212 -20.11 8.34 17.19
N ILE A 213 -20.62 9.32 16.43
CA ILE A 213 -21.91 9.95 16.73
C ILE A 213 -23.06 8.93 16.67
N ARG A 214 -22.97 7.93 15.77
CA ARG A 214 -23.93 6.82 15.67
C ARG A 214 -23.78 5.74 16.75
N GLY A 215 -22.79 5.84 17.64
CA GLY A 215 -22.53 4.82 18.66
C GLY A 215 -21.56 3.71 18.23
N TYR A 216 -20.82 3.93 17.14
CA TYR A 216 -19.77 3.02 16.70
C TYR A 216 -18.72 2.78 17.80
N LYS A 217 -18.46 1.53 18.12
CA LYS A 217 -17.43 1.10 19.07
C LYS A 217 -16.21 0.61 18.33
N ARG A 218 -15.04 1.21 18.60
CA ARG A 218 -13.75 0.72 18.13
C ARG A 218 -12.91 0.28 19.32
N VAL A 219 -12.37 -0.94 19.23
CA VAL A 219 -11.31 -1.47 20.09
C VAL A 219 -10.00 -1.29 19.37
N GLN A 220 -9.12 -0.43 19.85
CA GLN A 220 -7.81 -0.16 19.27
C GLN A 220 -6.75 -0.99 19.98
N VAL A 221 -6.15 -1.93 19.26
CA VAL A 221 -5.13 -2.85 19.75
C VAL A 221 -3.78 -2.39 19.20
N GLU A 222 -2.92 -1.83 20.05
CA GLU A 222 -1.61 -1.29 19.66
C GLU A 222 -0.71 -1.05 20.86
N PRO A 223 0.64 -1.07 20.73
CA PRO A 223 1.56 -0.88 21.84
C PRO A 223 1.57 0.54 22.43
N HIS A 224 1.16 1.53 21.67
CA HIS A 224 1.20 2.95 22.00
C HIS A 224 -0.16 3.58 21.72
N LEU A 225 -0.69 4.31 22.68
CA LEU A 225 -1.95 5.05 22.54
C LEU A 225 -1.79 6.15 21.47
N SER A 226 -2.14 5.82 20.25
CA SER A 226 -2.13 6.74 19.12
C SER A 226 -3.29 7.73 19.15
N VAL A 227 -3.33 8.67 18.21
CA VAL A 227 -4.51 9.56 18.04
C VAL A 227 -5.77 8.73 17.82
N THR A 228 -5.68 7.66 17.04
CA THR A 228 -6.79 6.73 16.82
C THR A 228 -7.18 6.01 18.09
N GLY A 229 -6.22 5.54 18.87
CA GLY A 229 -6.47 4.94 20.18
C GLY A 229 -7.18 5.90 21.14
N ALA A 230 -6.75 7.15 21.18
CA ALA A 230 -7.38 8.19 21.99
C ALA A 230 -8.83 8.55 21.56
N CYS A 231 -9.15 8.33 20.29
CA CYS A 231 -10.50 8.49 19.74
C CYS A 231 -11.35 7.21 19.78
N SER A 232 -10.80 6.09 20.25
CA SER A 232 -11.47 4.78 20.33
C SER A 232 -12.24 4.61 21.64
N ALA A 233 -13.16 3.65 21.67
CA ALA A 233 -13.88 3.32 22.89
C ALA A 233 -12.97 2.63 23.91
N GLU A 234 -11.95 1.91 23.42
CA GLU A 234 -11.01 1.18 24.26
C GLU A 234 -9.64 1.09 23.57
N TRP A 235 -8.57 1.19 24.35
CA TRP A 235 -7.19 0.89 23.96
C TRP A 235 -6.70 -0.37 24.66
N VAL A 236 -6.18 -1.31 23.88
CA VAL A 236 -5.61 -2.57 24.33
C VAL A 236 -4.11 -2.57 24.03
N PRO A 237 -3.23 -2.47 25.04
CA PRO A 237 -1.78 -2.44 24.85
C PRO A 237 -1.23 -3.85 24.59
N ILE A 238 -1.04 -4.19 23.31
CA ILE A 238 -0.49 -5.48 22.89
C ILE A 238 1.04 -5.44 22.78
N ARG A 239 1.72 -6.56 23.05
CA ARG A 239 3.14 -6.71 22.77
C ARG A 239 3.40 -6.62 21.26
N PRO A 240 4.43 -5.88 20.79
CA PRO A 240 4.71 -5.72 19.37
C PRO A 240 4.87 -7.05 18.64
N LYS A 241 4.24 -7.15 17.45
CA LYS A 241 4.27 -8.32 16.54
C LYS A 241 3.72 -9.62 17.11
N THR A 242 2.81 -9.53 18.08
CA THR A 242 2.08 -10.69 18.60
C THR A 242 0.60 -10.67 18.22
N ASP A 243 0.24 -9.81 17.29
CA ASP A 243 -1.12 -9.62 16.77
C ASP A 243 -1.76 -10.93 16.28
N PRO A 244 -1.05 -11.87 15.57
CA PRO A 244 -1.63 -13.15 15.17
C PRO A 244 -2.10 -13.99 16.36
N ALA A 245 -1.35 -14.01 17.47
CA ALA A 245 -1.75 -14.77 18.66
C ALA A 245 -3.07 -14.25 19.25
N PHE A 246 -3.22 -12.92 19.33
CA PHE A 246 -4.46 -12.29 19.78
C PHE A 246 -5.64 -12.65 18.86
N MET A 247 -5.43 -12.58 17.54
CA MET A 247 -6.50 -12.83 16.55
C MET A 247 -6.89 -14.31 16.49
N PHE A 248 -5.94 -15.24 16.61
CA PHE A 248 -6.22 -16.69 16.67
C PHE A 248 -7.01 -17.03 17.94
N ALA A 249 -6.70 -16.37 19.06
CA ALA A 249 -7.49 -16.56 20.27
C ALA A 249 -8.92 -15.99 20.16
N LEU A 250 -9.12 -14.90 19.43
CA LEU A 250 -10.49 -14.46 19.10
C LEU A 250 -11.25 -15.52 18.31
N MET A 251 -10.61 -16.14 17.31
CA MET A 251 -11.23 -17.24 16.55
C MET A 251 -11.47 -18.48 17.42
N HIS A 252 -10.56 -18.78 18.36
CA HIS A 252 -10.76 -19.87 19.33
C HIS A 252 -12.05 -19.66 20.15
N VAL A 253 -12.25 -18.47 20.70
CA VAL A 253 -13.48 -18.16 21.43
C VAL A 253 -14.71 -18.41 20.56
N LEU A 254 -14.71 -17.93 19.30
CA LEU A 254 -15.85 -18.08 18.39
C LEU A 254 -16.12 -19.53 17.97
N LEU A 255 -15.08 -20.36 17.79
CA LEU A 255 -15.21 -21.70 17.23
C LEU A 255 -15.25 -22.82 18.26
N ILE A 256 -14.64 -22.60 19.43
CA ILE A 256 -14.46 -23.64 20.46
C ILE A 256 -15.30 -23.35 21.72
N GLU A 257 -15.36 -22.07 22.17
CA GLU A 257 -16.10 -21.69 23.38
C GLU A 257 -17.59 -21.39 23.06
N HIS A 258 -17.91 -20.97 21.83
CA HIS A 258 -19.26 -20.86 21.30
C HIS A 258 -19.69 -22.10 20.51
N LYS A 259 -20.99 -22.25 20.29
CA LYS A 259 -21.52 -23.27 19.41
C LYS A 259 -21.32 -22.84 17.95
N GLN A 260 -21.01 -23.81 17.10
CA GLN A 260 -20.76 -23.55 15.68
C GLN A 260 -21.99 -23.00 14.95
N ASP A 261 -23.20 -23.31 15.43
CA ASP A 261 -24.47 -22.82 14.87
C ASP A 261 -24.77 -21.35 15.24
N GLU A 262 -23.99 -20.75 16.12
CA GLU A 262 -24.03 -19.32 16.42
C GLU A 262 -23.28 -18.50 15.35
N MET A 263 -22.49 -19.13 14.48
CA MET A 263 -21.82 -18.49 13.35
C MET A 263 -22.79 -18.34 12.16
N ASP A 264 -22.41 -17.62 11.12
CA ASP A 264 -23.20 -17.49 9.89
C ASP A 264 -23.09 -18.76 9.04
N VAL A 265 -23.77 -19.82 9.49
CA VAL A 265 -23.76 -21.16 8.85
C VAL A 265 -24.17 -21.11 7.37
N PRO A 266 -25.22 -20.35 6.95
CA PRO A 266 -25.52 -20.22 5.54
C PRO A 266 -24.38 -19.65 4.72
N PHE A 267 -23.71 -18.59 5.22
CA PHE A 267 -22.57 -18.00 4.54
C PHE A 267 -21.39 -18.98 4.45
N LEU A 268 -21.05 -19.65 5.55
CA LEU A 268 -19.98 -20.63 5.60
C LEU A 268 -20.22 -21.78 4.62
N ARG A 269 -21.45 -22.34 4.59
CA ARG A 269 -21.80 -23.48 3.76
C ARG A 269 -21.90 -23.13 2.28
N ASP A 270 -22.53 -22.01 1.95
CA ASP A 270 -22.93 -21.69 0.58
C ASP A 270 -21.99 -20.72 -0.13
N ARG A 271 -21.18 -19.95 0.62
CA ARG A 271 -20.29 -18.89 0.06
C ARG A 271 -18.80 -19.13 0.27
N THR A 272 -18.41 -20.22 0.91
CA THR A 272 -17.00 -20.52 1.21
C THR A 272 -16.60 -21.94 0.85
N SER A 273 -15.31 -22.26 0.99
CA SER A 273 -14.82 -23.64 0.87
C SER A 273 -15.06 -24.51 2.11
N SER A 274 -15.76 -23.99 3.13
CA SER A 274 -15.98 -24.71 4.39
C SER A 274 -16.46 -26.16 4.22
N PRO A 275 -17.41 -26.50 3.33
CA PRO A 275 -17.87 -27.86 3.14
C PRO A 275 -16.98 -28.75 2.25
N TYR A 276 -15.94 -28.20 1.63
CA TYR A 276 -15.07 -28.97 0.73
C TYR A 276 -14.27 -29.99 1.51
N LEU A 277 -14.13 -31.21 0.93
CA LEU A 277 -13.40 -32.31 1.54
C LEU A 277 -11.89 -32.18 1.25
N VAL A 278 -11.11 -32.23 2.29
CA VAL A 278 -9.65 -32.23 2.27
C VAL A 278 -9.15 -33.65 2.54
N GLY A 279 -8.23 -34.11 1.69
CA GLY A 279 -7.59 -35.40 1.81
C GLY A 279 -6.42 -35.43 2.81
N PRO A 280 -5.83 -36.65 3.01
CA PRO A 280 -4.68 -36.80 3.91
C PRO A 280 -3.41 -36.09 3.45
N ASP A 281 -3.30 -35.77 2.16
CA ASP A 281 -2.18 -35.01 1.56
C ASP A 281 -2.32 -33.49 1.73
N GLY A 282 -3.43 -33.04 2.35
CA GLY A 282 -3.71 -31.63 2.58
C GLY A 282 -4.31 -30.90 1.36
N LEU A 283 -4.72 -31.62 0.33
CA LEU A 283 -5.35 -31.06 -0.87
C LEU A 283 -6.86 -31.38 -0.90
N TYR A 284 -7.63 -30.60 -1.68
CA TYR A 284 -9.03 -30.94 -1.87
C TYR A 284 -9.19 -32.27 -2.60
N LEU A 285 -10.09 -33.10 -2.08
CA LEU A 285 -10.55 -34.26 -2.81
C LEU A 285 -11.46 -33.81 -3.94
N ARG A 286 -11.20 -34.33 -5.14
CA ARG A 286 -11.87 -33.92 -6.37
C ARG A 286 -12.48 -35.13 -7.06
N ASP A 287 -13.56 -34.91 -7.77
CA ASP A 287 -14.15 -35.88 -8.66
C ASP A 287 -13.15 -36.32 -9.75
N ALA A 288 -13.01 -37.63 -9.96
CA ALA A 288 -12.00 -38.16 -10.87
C ALA A 288 -12.19 -37.73 -12.33
N THR A 289 -13.43 -37.44 -12.74
CA THR A 289 -13.77 -37.05 -14.12
C THR A 289 -13.77 -35.56 -14.32
N SER A 290 -14.54 -34.82 -13.51
CA SER A 290 -14.74 -33.38 -13.68
C SER A 290 -13.65 -32.51 -13.02
N ARG A 291 -12.82 -33.11 -12.16
CA ARG A 291 -11.81 -32.41 -11.33
C ARG A 291 -12.39 -31.37 -10.37
N LYS A 292 -13.71 -31.33 -10.21
CA LYS A 292 -14.35 -30.40 -9.28
C LYS A 292 -14.16 -30.86 -7.83
N PRO A 293 -13.97 -29.94 -6.86
CA PRO A 293 -13.91 -30.29 -5.45
C PRO A 293 -15.16 -31.00 -4.98
N LEU A 294 -14.98 -32.00 -4.10
CA LEU A 294 -16.05 -32.80 -3.53
C LEU A 294 -16.55 -32.20 -2.22
N VAL A 295 -17.85 -32.35 -1.99
CA VAL A 295 -18.52 -32.11 -0.73
C VAL A 295 -19.28 -33.40 -0.30
N TRP A 296 -19.53 -33.54 1.00
CA TRP A 296 -20.39 -34.63 1.48
C TRP A 296 -21.84 -34.20 1.44
N ASP A 297 -22.65 -34.84 0.61
CA ASP A 297 -24.09 -34.62 0.55
C ASP A 297 -24.81 -35.39 1.66
N THR A 298 -25.40 -34.67 2.60
CA THR A 298 -26.12 -35.24 3.75
C THR A 298 -27.43 -35.94 3.36
N ALA A 299 -28.00 -35.59 2.20
CA ALA A 299 -29.23 -36.18 1.72
C ALA A 299 -29.01 -37.59 1.13
N THR A 300 -27.90 -37.79 0.42
CA THR A 300 -27.58 -39.08 -0.24
C THR A 300 -26.50 -39.86 0.49
N ASN A 301 -25.84 -39.27 1.52
CA ASN A 301 -24.69 -39.85 2.21
C ASN A 301 -23.57 -40.29 1.25
N LYS A 302 -23.22 -39.39 0.30
CA LYS A 302 -22.15 -39.61 -0.68
C LYS A 302 -21.33 -38.34 -0.89
N ALA A 303 -20.09 -38.52 -1.29
CA ALA A 303 -19.26 -37.43 -1.82
C ALA A 303 -19.71 -37.14 -3.26
N VAL A 304 -19.99 -35.87 -3.54
CA VAL A 304 -20.42 -35.38 -4.86
C VAL A 304 -19.72 -34.07 -5.18
N PRO A 305 -19.59 -33.71 -6.47
CA PRO A 305 -19.09 -32.37 -6.86
C PRO A 305 -19.89 -31.25 -6.18
N PHE A 306 -19.20 -30.21 -5.77
CA PHE A 306 -19.77 -29.10 -4.96
C PHE A 306 -20.99 -28.42 -5.61
N ASP A 307 -21.09 -28.46 -6.93
CA ASP A 307 -22.14 -27.81 -7.73
C ASP A 307 -23.25 -28.80 -8.19
N THR A 308 -23.30 -29.99 -7.60
CA THR A 308 -24.37 -30.96 -7.87
C THR A 308 -25.73 -30.33 -7.52
N ALA A 309 -26.68 -30.45 -8.46
CA ALA A 309 -28.01 -29.88 -8.27
C ALA A 309 -28.71 -30.45 -7.04
N GLY A 310 -29.20 -29.57 -6.15
CA GLY A 310 -29.90 -29.98 -4.93
C GLY A 310 -29.04 -30.57 -3.81
N VAL A 311 -27.72 -30.44 -3.91
CA VAL A 311 -26.79 -30.92 -2.88
C VAL A 311 -27.03 -30.19 -1.54
N ALA A 312 -27.03 -30.99 -0.44
CA ALA A 312 -27.08 -30.47 0.93
C ALA A 312 -25.74 -30.76 1.62
N PRO A 313 -24.74 -29.86 1.44
CA PRO A 313 -23.39 -30.15 1.88
C PRO A 313 -23.26 -30.10 3.41
N ALA A 314 -22.58 -31.08 3.98
CA ALA A 314 -22.18 -31.09 5.38
C ALA A 314 -21.16 -29.96 5.62
N LEU A 315 -21.40 -29.15 6.65
CA LEU A 315 -20.43 -28.09 7.06
C LEU A 315 -19.26 -28.75 7.79
N SER A 316 -19.51 -29.69 8.69
CA SER A 316 -18.53 -30.38 9.52
C SER A 316 -18.60 -31.88 9.33
N GLY A 317 -17.49 -32.59 9.49
CA GLY A 317 -17.42 -34.01 9.51
C GLY A 317 -16.18 -34.62 8.89
N LYS A 318 -16.08 -35.96 9.12
CA LYS A 318 -15.06 -36.86 8.56
C LYS A 318 -15.76 -38.00 7.85
N PHE A 319 -15.39 -38.30 6.64
CA PHE A 319 -16.09 -39.21 5.78
C PHE A 319 -15.13 -40.16 5.04
N ALA A 320 -15.51 -41.42 4.89
CA ALA A 320 -14.76 -42.38 4.07
C ALA A 320 -15.03 -42.09 2.57
N ILE A 321 -13.97 -41.83 1.83
CA ILE A 321 -14.01 -41.43 0.42
C ILE A 321 -13.23 -42.44 -0.41
N SER A 322 -13.83 -42.88 -1.53
CA SER A 322 -13.15 -43.72 -2.52
C SER A 322 -13.46 -43.22 -3.93
N GLY A 323 -12.52 -43.42 -4.87
CA GLY A 323 -12.66 -43.01 -6.25
C GLY A 323 -12.48 -41.51 -6.49
N ALA A 324 -11.86 -40.81 -5.56
CA ALA A 324 -11.48 -39.38 -5.69
C ALA A 324 -10.06 -39.23 -6.22
N VAL A 325 -9.70 -38.00 -6.55
CA VAL A 325 -8.32 -37.60 -6.87
C VAL A 325 -7.96 -36.33 -6.11
N SER A 326 -6.66 -36.08 -5.95
CA SER A 326 -6.12 -34.77 -5.58
C SER A 326 -5.24 -34.23 -6.70
N VAL A 327 -5.01 -32.89 -6.70
CA VAL A 327 -4.17 -32.22 -7.70
C VAL A 327 -3.16 -31.36 -6.97
N ASP A 328 -1.88 -31.75 -7.01
CA ASP A 328 -0.78 -31.06 -6.32
C ASP A 328 -0.11 -29.98 -7.22
N ALA A 329 0.97 -29.42 -6.75
CA ALA A 329 1.87 -28.57 -7.52
C ALA A 329 2.27 -29.30 -8.83
N ASP A 330 2.59 -28.50 -9.86
CA ASP A 330 2.90 -29.03 -11.20
C ASP A 330 1.76 -29.83 -11.86
N ASP A 331 0.51 -29.67 -11.38
CA ASP A 331 -0.69 -30.38 -11.87
C ASP A 331 -0.62 -31.91 -11.76
N GLU A 332 0.20 -32.41 -10.85
CA GLU A 332 0.31 -33.82 -10.55
C GLU A 332 -1.01 -34.37 -9.95
N VAL A 333 -1.59 -35.32 -10.63
CA VAL A 333 -2.85 -35.96 -10.21
C VAL A 333 -2.56 -37.26 -9.45
N ARG A 334 -3.12 -37.39 -8.26
CA ARG A 334 -3.00 -38.56 -7.39
C ARG A 334 -4.36 -39.20 -7.14
N GLU A 335 -4.45 -40.54 -7.29
CA GLU A 335 -5.66 -41.26 -6.93
C GLU A 335 -5.82 -41.33 -5.41
N MET A 336 -7.04 -41.12 -4.96
CA MET A 336 -7.43 -41.12 -3.55
C MET A 336 -8.53 -42.17 -3.34
N ASN A 337 -8.12 -43.35 -2.93
CA ASN A 337 -9.02 -44.50 -2.67
C ASN A 337 -8.93 -44.86 -1.18
N ASP A 338 -10.11 -45.12 -0.58
CA ASP A 338 -10.26 -45.54 0.82
C ASP A 338 -9.55 -44.60 1.80
N VAL A 339 -9.71 -43.28 1.56
CA VAL A 339 -9.15 -42.22 2.39
C VAL A 339 -10.22 -41.53 3.25
N GLU A 340 -9.81 -40.95 4.37
CA GLU A 340 -10.66 -40.04 5.13
C GLU A 340 -10.65 -38.66 4.49
N GLY A 341 -11.82 -38.17 4.07
CA GLY A 341 -12.05 -36.79 3.65
C GLY A 341 -12.62 -35.99 4.83
N VAL A 342 -11.94 -34.89 5.17
CA VAL A 342 -12.34 -34.02 6.28
C VAL A 342 -12.82 -32.68 5.70
N THR A 343 -13.99 -32.16 6.15
CA THR A 343 -14.43 -30.87 5.68
C THR A 343 -13.42 -29.77 6.06
N ALA A 344 -13.24 -28.80 5.18
CA ALA A 344 -12.33 -27.66 5.44
C ALA A 344 -12.69 -26.90 6.73
N PHE A 345 -13.96 -26.83 7.09
CA PHE A 345 -14.41 -26.25 8.35
C PHE A 345 -13.97 -27.08 9.57
N THR A 346 -14.07 -28.41 9.52
CA THR A 346 -13.56 -29.28 10.59
C THR A 346 -12.06 -29.11 10.74
N LYS A 347 -11.31 -29.03 9.63
CA LYS A 347 -9.87 -28.72 9.67
C LYS A 347 -9.57 -27.38 10.35
N LEU A 348 -10.38 -26.35 10.10
CA LEU A 348 -10.25 -25.06 10.78
C LEU A 348 -10.47 -25.20 12.29
N VAL A 349 -11.55 -25.87 12.72
CA VAL A 349 -11.88 -26.05 14.14
C VAL A 349 -10.75 -26.78 14.86
N GLU A 350 -10.28 -27.90 14.32
CA GLU A 350 -9.15 -28.66 14.85
C GLU A 350 -7.85 -27.82 14.91
N HIS A 351 -7.63 -26.99 13.91
CA HIS A 351 -6.45 -26.12 13.84
C HIS A 351 -6.47 -25.03 14.92
N ILE A 352 -7.61 -24.40 15.18
CA ILE A 352 -7.78 -23.30 16.10
C ILE A 352 -7.85 -23.75 17.57
N GLU A 353 -8.18 -24.99 17.84
CA GLU A 353 -8.35 -25.53 19.20
C GLU A 353 -7.14 -25.28 20.12
N LYS A 354 -5.92 -25.33 19.60
CA LYS A 354 -4.67 -25.11 20.35
C LYS A 354 -4.41 -23.65 20.73
N TYR A 355 -5.13 -22.68 20.17
CA TYR A 355 -4.86 -21.25 20.32
C TYR A 355 -5.79 -20.58 21.35
N SER A 356 -5.85 -21.11 22.57
CA SER A 356 -6.73 -20.58 23.62
C SER A 356 -6.38 -19.14 24.05
N PRO A 357 -7.33 -18.39 24.63
CA PRO A 357 -7.03 -17.08 25.22
C PRO A 357 -5.91 -17.10 26.26
N GLU A 358 -5.78 -18.15 27.05
CA GLU A 358 -4.71 -18.31 28.03
C GLU A 358 -3.34 -18.56 27.37
N TRP A 359 -3.31 -19.23 26.24
CA TRP A 359 -2.11 -19.36 25.42
C TRP A 359 -1.70 -17.98 24.88
N ALA A 360 -2.64 -17.23 24.29
CA ALA A 360 -2.39 -15.93 23.71
C ALA A 360 -1.96 -14.88 24.73
N GLU A 361 -2.56 -14.87 25.95
CA GLU A 361 -2.18 -13.96 27.04
C GLU A 361 -0.69 -14.02 27.34
N LYS A 362 -0.09 -15.22 27.38
CA LYS A 362 1.34 -15.41 27.63
C LYS A 362 2.22 -14.80 26.54
N ILE A 363 1.72 -14.75 25.32
CA ILE A 363 2.45 -14.24 24.14
C ILE A 363 2.23 -12.75 23.95
N CYS A 364 0.99 -12.30 23.91
CA CYS A 364 0.64 -10.93 23.53
C CYS A 364 0.44 -9.98 24.72
N ASP A 365 0.45 -10.50 25.94
CA ASP A 365 0.27 -9.73 27.19
C ASP A 365 -1.10 -9.01 27.25
N VAL A 366 -2.11 -9.58 26.59
CA VAL A 366 -3.51 -9.16 26.69
C VAL A 366 -4.25 -10.19 27.54
N PRO A 367 -4.90 -9.81 28.65
CA PRO A 367 -5.58 -10.75 29.52
C PRO A 367 -6.62 -11.61 28.79
N ALA A 368 -6.63 -12.91 29.04
CA ALA A 368 -7.55 -13.87 28.44
C ALA A 368 -9.03 -13.45 28.58
N ALA A 369 -9.38 -12.87 29.73
CA ALA A 369 -10.73 -12.33 29.96
C ALA A 369 -11.08 -11.19 28.99
N ASN A 370 -10.11 -10.33 28.63
CA ASN A 370 -10.33 -9.26 27.66
C ASN A 370 -10.50 -9.82 26.26
N ILE A 371 -9.69 -10.84 25.88
CA ILE A 371 -9.81 -11.52 24.60
C ILE A 371 -11.22 -12.11 24.43
N ARG A 372 -11.71 -12.84 25.44
CA ARG A 372 -13.08 -13.41 25.46
C ARG A 372 -14.15 -12.34 25.34
N ARG A 373 -14.02 -11.27 26.14
CA ARG A 373 -14.98 -10.17 26.10
C ARG A 373 -15.04 -9.53 24.70
N ILE A 374 -13.90 -9.24 24.10
CA ILE A 374 -13.82 -8.62 22.75
C ILE A 374 -14.42 -9.55 21.69
N ALA A 375 -14.14 -10.85 21.74
CA ALA A 375 -14.71 -11.84 20.84
C ALA A 375 -16.24 -11.92 20.97
N ASN A 376 -16.75 -11.96 22.21
CA ASN A 376 -18.18 -12.00 22.50
C ASN A 376 -18.90 -10.71 22.04
N GLU A 377 -18.31 -9.55 22.27
CA GLU A 377 -18.85 -8.27 21.79
C GLU A 377 -18.88 -8.21 20.25
N TYR A 378 -17.82 -8.71 19.59
CA TYR A 378 -17.74 -8.79 18.13
C TYR A 378 -18.86 -9.70 17.58
N LEU A 379 -19.04 -10.90 18.13
CA LEU A 379 -20.09 -11.82 17.72
C LEU A 379 -21.48 -11.22 17.92
N ALA A 380 -21.75 -10.68 19.11
CA ALA A 380 -23.03 -10.07 19.42
C ALA A 380 -23.35 -8.89 18.49
N ALA A 381 -22.35 -8.07 18.14
CA ALA A 381 -22.51 -6.94 17.23
C ALA A 381 -22.69 -7.36 15.76
N ALA A 382 -22.30 -8.58 15.37
CA ALA A 382 -22.35 -9.05 14.00
C ALA A 382 -23.77 -9.13 13.43
N SER A 383 -24.80 -9.16 14.29
CA SER A 383 -26.22 -9.14 13.90
C SER A 383 -26.58 -10.19 12.85
N ILE A 384 -26.08 -11.44 13.04
CA ILE A 384 -26.28 -12.54 12.10
C ILE A 384 -27.79 -12.72 11.84
N GLY A 385 -28.21 -12.81 10.57
CA GLY A 385 -29.61 -12.88 10.15
C GLY A 385 -30.23 -11.51 9.82
N ALA A 386 -29.64 -10.39 10.27
CA ALA A 386 -30.15 -9.06 9.91
C ALA A 386 -29.88 -8.72 8.43
N THR A 387 -30.76 -7.87 7.87
CA THR A 387 -30.66 -7.40 6.49
C THR A 387 -30.79 -5.88 6.42
N THR A 388 -30.34 -5.30 5.31
CA THR A 388 -30.52 -3.90 4.95
C THR A 388 -30.88 -3.77 3.48
N VAL A 389 -31.50 -2.66 3.10
CA VAL A 389 -31.81 -2.37 1.70
C VAL A 389 -30.89 -1.27 1.18
N ILE A 390 -30.17 -1.55 0.11
CA ILE A 390 -29.27 -0.60 -0.57
C ILE A 390 -29.69 -0.53 -2.04
N ASP A 391 -30.05 0.64 -2.51
CA ASP A 391 -30.50 0.89 -3.89
C ASP A 391 -31.56 -0.13 -4.36
N GLY A 392 -32.51 -0.46 -3.47
CA GLY A 392 -33.62 -1.38 -3.75
C GLY A 392 -33.26 -2.88 -3.65
N VAL A 393 -32.03 -3.23 -3.32
CA VAL A 393 -31.57 -4.62 -3.15
C VAL A 393 -31.42 -4.94 -1.66
N THR A 394 -32.03 -6.04 -1.22
CA THR A 394 -31.89 -6.55 0.15
C THR A 394 -30.57 -7.31 0.28
N LEU A 395 -29.71 -6.91 1.21
CA LEU A 395 -28.40 -7.48 1.49
C LEU A 395 -28.29 -7.90 2.96
N PRO A 396 -27.48 -8.91 3.30
CA PRO A 396 -27.11 -9.18 4.67
C PRO A 396 -26.48 -7.94 5.32
N LEU A 397 -26.86 -7.59 6.55
CA LEU A 397 -26.22 -6.57 7.35
C LEU A 397 -25.33 -7.25 8.40
N ARG A 398 -24.05 -7.00 8.35
CA ARG A 398 -23.05 -7.55 9.28
C ARG A 398 -22.14 -6.42 9.78
N PRO A 399 -22.60 -5.62 10.76
CA PRO A 399 -21.98 -4.34 11.11
C PRO A 399 -20.73 -4.49 11.98
N VAL A 400 -19.83 -5.42 11.62
CA VAL A 400 -18.56 -5.67 12.30
C VAL A 400 -17.42 -5.82 11.32
N ALA A 401 -16.24 -5.28 11.67
CA ALA A 401 -15.05 -5.42 10.85
C ALA A 401 -13.78 -5.51 11.70
N VAL A 402 -12.71 -6.00 11.07
CA VAL A 402 -11.36 -5.97 11.60
C VAL A 402 -10.47 -5.23 10.61
N ILE A 403 -9.68 -4.25 11.07
CA ILE A 403 -8.75 -3.48 10.24
C ILE A 403 -7.33 -3.60 10.78
N LEU A 404 -6.36 -3.61 9.86
CA LEU A 404 -4.95 -3.81 10.18
C LEU A 404 -4.13 -2.58 9.79
N GLY A 405 -3.24 -2.17 10.67
CA GLY A 405 -2.22 -1.17 10.39
C GLY A 405 -1.00 -1.74 9.68
N LYS A 406 -0.18 -0.84 9.16
CA LYS A 406 0.93 -1.20 8.26
C LYS A 406 1.99 -2.09 8.91
N SER A 407 2.31 -1.89 10.18
CA SER A 407 3.27 -2.74 10.89
C SER A 407 2.70 -4.12 11.29
N VAL A 408 1.38 -4.27 11.27
CA VAL A 408 0.69 -5.53 11.56
C VAL A 408 0.61 -6.39 10.30
N ASN A 409 0.28 -5.80 9.15
CA ASN A 409 0.12 -6.50 7.88
C ASN A 409 1.37 -6.47 6.98
N ASN A 410 2.55 -6.21 7.55
CA ASN A 410 3.87 -6.30 6.91
C ASN A 410 4.82 -7.14 7.74
N GLY A 411 5.73 -7.84 7.05
CA GLY A 411 6.73 -8.70 7.67
C GLY A 411 6.15 -9.98 8.24
N TRP A 412 6.95 -10.77 8.89
CA TRP A 412 6.52 -12.00 9.53
C TRP A 412 5.26 -11.81 10.38
N GLY A 413 4.34 -12.76 10.31
CA GLY A 413 3.04 -12.70 10.95
C GLY A 413 1.98 -11.91 10.18
N ALA A 414 2.33 -11.30 9.06
CA ALA A 414 1.40 -10.51 8.26
C ALA A 414 0.38 -11.38 7.53
N PHE A 415 0.81 -12.54 7.01
CA PHE A 415 -0.10 -13.51 6.38
C PHE A 415 -1.14 -14.01 7.37
N GLU A 416 -0.69 -14.40 8.56
CA GLU A 416 -1.55 -14.84 9.66
C GLU A 416 -2.56 -13.78 10.04
N CYS A 417 -2.13 -12.52 10.18
CA CYS A 417 -3.02 -11.40 10.48
C CYS A 417 -4.03 -11.15 9.37
N CYS A 418 -3.62 -11.17 8.10
CA CYS A 418 -4.51 -10.96 6.96
C CYS A 418 -5.53 -12.12 6.83
N TRP A 419 -5.08 -13.35 7.03
CA TRP A 419 -5.96 -14.51 7.06
C TRP A 419 -6.94 -14.43 8.23
N ALA A 420 -6.46 -14.20 9.46
CA ALA A 420 -7.31 -14.14 10.64
C ALA A 420 -8.34 -13.01 10.57
N ARG A 421 -7.96 -11.82 10.06
CA ARG A 421 -8.92 -10.74 9.78
C ARG A 421 -10.02 -11.21 8.85
N THR A 422 -9.65 -11.88 7.77
CA THR A 422 -10.59 -12.35 6.76
C THR A 422 -11.47 -13.46 7.35
N MET A 423 -10.89 -14.35 8.16
CA MET A 423 -11.62 -15.42 8.84
C MET A 423 -12.64 -14.90 9.85
N LEU A 424 -12.27 -13.91 10.68
CA LEU A 424 -13.22 -13.27 11.61
C LEU A 424 -14.43 -12.69 10.84
N ALA A 425 -14.21 -12.09 9.66
CA ALA A 425 -15.31 -11.62 8.81
C ALA A 425 -16.13 -12.80 8.21
N VAL A 426 -15.47 -13.86 7.79
CA VAL A 426 -16.12 -15.05 7.20
C VAL A 426 -17.01 -15.78 8.21
N LEU A 427 -16.55 -15.95 9.45
CA LEU A 427 -17.30 -16.66 10.49
C LEU A 427 -18.67 -16.02 10.78
N VAL A 428 -18.78 -14.72 10.64
CA VAL A 428 -20.02 -13.97 10.89
C VAL A 428 -20.69 -13.45 9.62
N GLY A 429 -20.20 -13.84 8.42
CA GLY A 429 -20.75 -13.41 7.13
C GLY A 429 -20.50 -11.94 6.78
N ALA A 430 -19.51 -11.29 7.41
CA ALA A 430 -19.21 -9.86 7.22
C ALA A 430 -18.27 -9.55 6.03
N LEU A 431 -17.79 -10.60 5.32
CA LEU A 431 -16.91 -10.40 4.17
C LEU A 431 -17.68 -9.82 3.00
N GLU A 432 -17.29 -8.62 2.54
CA GLU A 432 -17.89 -7.93 1.39
C GLU A 432 -19.41 -7.65 1.50
N ASN A 433 -19.92 -7.58 2.73
CA ASN A 433 -21.31 -7.23 3.05
C ASN A 433 -21.39 -5.87 3.77
N PRO A 434 -22.54 -5.19 3.73
CA PRO A 434 -22.77 -3.93 4.45
C PRO A 434 -22.38 -3.99 5.93
N GLY A 435 -21.59 -3.01 6.36
CA GLY A 435 -21.05 -2.91 7.72
C GLY A 435 -19.80 -3.74 7.97
N GLY A 436 -19.41 -4.59 7.03
CA GLY A 436 -18.31 -5.52 7.16
C GLY A 436 -16.98 -5.04 6.61
N THR A 437 -16.15 -6.01 6.24
CA THR A 437 -14.81 -5.81 5.69
C THR A 437 -14.88 -5.77 4.16
N LEU A 438 -14.46 -4.66 3.56
CA LEU A 438 -14.60 -4.38 2.14
C LEU A 438 -13.26 -4.17 1.45
N GLY A 439 -13.16 -4.59 0.20
CA GLY A 439 -12.10 -4.15 -0.69
C GLY A 439 -12.26 -2.68 -1.09
N THR A 440 -11.15 -1.94 -1.17
CA THR A 440 -11.19 -0.50 -1.43
C THR A 440 -11.08 -0.16 -2.91
N THR A 441 -9.93 -0.40 -3.52
CA THR A 441 -9.71 -0.05 -4.94
C THR A 441 -8.83 -1.09 -5.62
N VAL A 442 -9.04 -1.27 -6.91
CA VAL A 442 -8.17 -2.13 -7.73
C VAL A 442 -6.85 -1.46 -8.11
N ARG A 443 -6.78 -0.13 -8.00
CA ARG A 443 -5.56 0.64 -8.28
C ARG A 443 -5.52 1.91 -7.43
N LEU A 444 -4.42 2.11 -6.74
CA LEU A 444 -4.22 3.19 -5.78
C LEU A 444 -4.65 4.58 -6.29
N ASN A 445 -4.33 4.93 -7.50
CA ASN A 445 -4.59 6.24 -8.08
C ASN A 445 -5.68 6.25 -9.16
N ARG A 446 -6.45 5.17 -9.25
CA ARG A 446 -7.64 5.06 -10.10
C ARG A 446 -8.80 4.56 -9.25
N PRO A 447 -9.30 5.36 -8.32
CA PRO A 447 -10.24 4.91 -7.29
C PRO A 447 -11.54 4.34 -7.84
N HIS A 448 -11.93 4.73 -9.04
CA HIS A 448 -13.12 4.22 -9.69
C HIS A 448 -12.80 3.21 -10.81
N ASP A 449 -11.97 2.23 -10.55
CA ASP A 449 -11.93 1.03 -11.39
C ASP A 449 -12.94 0.02 -10.80
N ASN A 450 -13.99 -0.32 -11.56
CA ASN A 450 -15.03 -1.24 -11.08
C ASN A 450 -14.45 -2.66 -10.91
N ARG A 451 -14.28 -3.07 -9.64
CA ARG A 451 -13.71 -4.37 -9.28
C ARG A 451 -14.63 -5.56 -9.60
N HIS A 452 -15.93 -5.34 -9.72
CA HIS A 452 -16.89 -6.40 -10.10
C HIS A 452 -16.61 -6.98 -11.47
N LYS A 453 -16.04 -6.17 -12.39
CA LYS A 453 -15.63 -6.63 -13.73
C LYS A 453 -14.47 -7.63 -13.70
N SER A 454 -13.75 -7.73 -12.59
CA SER A 454 -12.66 -8.69 -12.40
C SER A 454 -13.07 -9.94 -11.61
N VAL A 455 -14.35 -10.06 -11.26
CA VAL A 455 -14.92 -11.29 -10.69
C VAL A 455 -15.26 -12.22 -11.83
N LEU A 456 -14.43 -13.23 -12.02
CA LEU A 456 -14.59 -14.24 -13.06
C LEU A 456 -14.87 -15.60 -12.39
N PRO A 457 -15.76 -16.44 -12.95
CA PRO A 457 -16.01 -17.78 -12.43
C PRO A 457 -14.81 -18.71 -12.70
N GLY A 458 -14.43 -19.50 -11.70
CA GLY A 458 -13.49 -20.60 -11.79
C GLY A 458 -14.23 -21.93 -11.77
N GLU A 459 -13.62 -22.96 -12.33
CA GLU A 459 -14.18 -24.31 -12.44
C GLU A 459 -14.33 -25.00 -11.09
N ASP A 460 -13.56 -24.58 -10.10
CA ASP A 460 -13.60 -25.05 -8.70
C ASP A 460 -14.64 -24.33 -7.84
N GLY A 461 -15.46 -23.46 -8.44
CA GLY A 461 -16.46 -22.64 -7.74
C GLY A 461 -15.89 -21.40 -7.09
N PHE A 462 -14.59 -21.15 -7.17
CA PHE A 462 -13.96 -19.96 -6.64
C PHE A 462 -13.88 -18.85 -7.70
N MET A 463 -13.64 -17.63 -7.26
CA MET A 463 -13.21 -16.58 -8.18
C MET A 463 -11.93 -17.03 -8.87
N ALA A 464 -11.94 -17.09 -10.20
CA ALA A 464 -10.73 -17.32 -10.97
C ALA A 464 -9.74 -16.18 -10.66
N GLN A 465 -8.47 -16.52 -10.48
CA GLN A 465 -7.44 -15.50 -10.34
C GLN A 465 -7.28 -14.77 -11.68
N LYS A 466 -6.94 -13.51 -11.64
CA LYS A 466 -6.69 -12.70 -12.83
C LYS A 466 -5.55 -13.26 -13.68
N PHE A 467 -4.68 -14.01 -13.06
CA PHE A 467 -3.77 -14.98 -13.62
C PHE A 467 -3.74 -16.16 -12.65
N ASN A 468 -3.57 -17.31 -13.20
CA ASN A 468 -3.41 -18.52 -12.41
C ASN A 468 -2.08 -18.44 -11.67
N ALA A 469 -2.13 -18.43 -10.35
CA ALA A 469 -0.92 -18.37 -9.52
C ALA A 469 -0.04 -19.64 -9.70
N THR A 470 -0.64 -20.74 -10.15
CA THR A 470 0.07 -21.97 -10.47
C THR A 470 0.45 -22.10 -11.95
N ASP A 471 0.06 -21.14 -12.79
CA ASP A 471 0.40 -21.15 -14.21
C ASP A 471 1.89 -20.80 -14.41
N LYS A 472 2.66 -21.76 -14.93
CA LYS A 472 4.08 -21.62 -15.22
C LYS A 472 4.39 -20.44 -16.17
N ALA A 473 3.44 -20.06 -17.02
CA ALA A 473 3.58 -18.86 -17.86
C ALA A 473 3.70 -17.56 -17.04
N ASN A 474 3.22 -17.54 -15.81
CA ASN A 474 3.34 -16.38 -14.92
C ASN A 474 4.69 -16.26 -14.22
N TRP A 475 5.51 -17.30 -14.24
CA TRP A 475 6.89 -17.24 -13.72
C TRP A 475 7.81 -16.36 -14.55
N ALA A 476 7.42 -16.08 -15.80
CA ALA A 476 8.13 -15.16 -16.66
C ALA A 476 7.20 -13.99 -16.97
N VAL A 477 7.40 -12.87 -16.32
CA VAL A 477 6.65 -11.65 -16.62
C VAL A 477 6.97 -11.21 -18.04
N LYS A 478 5.93 -11.20 -18.91
CA LYS A 478 6.11 -10.69 -20.27
C LYS A 478 6.33 -9.18 -20.24
N PRO A 479 7.15 -8.66 -21.13
CA PRO A 479 7.29 -7.23 -21.32
C PRO A 479 5.95 -6.54 -21.56
N THR A 480 5.48 -5.73 -20.63
CA THR A 480 4.21 -5.00 -20.71
C THR A 480 4.41 -3.48 -20.72
N GLY A 481 5.53 -2.99 -21.19
CA GLY A 481 5.83 -1.57 -21.18
C GLY A 481 6.28 -1.02 -19.83
N ARG A 482 5.88 -1.61 -18.72
CA ARG A 482 6.30 -1.16 -17.39
C ARG A 482 6.92 -2.21 -16.51
N ASN A 483 6.50 -3.44 -16.63
CA ASN A 483 7.00 -4.51 -15.75
C ASN A 483 7.61 -5.61 -16.55
N MET A 484 8.87 -5.89 -16.23
CA MET A 484 9.54 -6.57 -17.11
C MET A 484 10.66 -7.29 -16.73
N HIS A 485 10.64 -8.13 -15.81
CA HIS A 485 11.72 -9.06 -15.57
C HIS A 485 11.13 -10.38 -15.19
N LYS A 486 11.88 -11.41 -15.45
CA LYS A 486 11.58 -12.74 -14.95
C LYS A 486 11.80 -12.76 -13.45
N THR A 487 10.82 -13.24 -12.72
CA THR A 487 10.92 -13.49 -11.28
C THR A 487 10.48 -14.91 -10.98
N LEU A 488 11.08 -15.49 -9.96
CA LEU A 488 10.64 -16.81 -9.46
C LEU A 488 9.37 -16.74 -8.63
N VAL A 489 9.03 -15.55 -8.18
CA VAL A 489 7.84 -15.33 -7.35
C VAL A 489 6.77 -14.68 -8.21
N PRO A 490 5.70 -15.40 -8.57
CA PRO A 490 4.62 -14.85 -9.36
C PRO A 490 3.85 -13.81 -8.56
N ILE A 491 3.32 -12.83 -9.26
CA ILE A 491 2.59 -11.78 -8.68
C ILE A 491 1.17 -11.78 -9.09
N VAL A 492 0.39 -11.25 -8.20
CA VAL A 492 -0.98 -10.87 -8.41
C VAL A 492 -1.03 -9.58 -9.22
N GLY A 493 -1.61 -9.57 -10.41
CA GLY A 493 -1.83 -8.39 -11.21
C GLY A 493 -0.71 -7.97 -12.17
N ASN A 494 0.09 -8.87 -12.69
CA ASN A 494 1.19 -8.59 -13.63
C ASN A 494 2.33 -7.75 -13.04
N THR A 495 2.50 -7.76 -11.75
CA THR A 495 3.65 -7.17 -11.08
C THR A 495 4.45 -8.22 -10.36
N ALA A 496 5.78 -8.20 -10.42
CA ALA A 496 6.66 -9.01 -9.62
C ALA A 496 6.53 -8.60 -8.17
N TRP A 497 6.12 -9.48 -7.28
CA TRP A 497 5.86 -9.06 -5.92
C TRP A 497 6.96 -9.43 -4.96
N SER A 498 7.78 -10.35 -5.22
CA SER A 498 9.01 -10.48 -4.46
C SER A 498 10.21 -10.13 -5.32
N GLN A 499 10.36 -8.88 -5.60
CA GLN A 499 11.53 -8.36 -6.31
C GLN A 499 12.83 -8.64 -5.56
N ALA A 500 12.75 -8.91 -4.26
CA ALA A 500 13.90 -9.33 -3.45
C ALA A 500 14.55 -10.64 -3.94
N LEU A 501 13.82 -11.48 -4.65
CA LEU A 501 14.33 -12.75 -5.17
C LEU A 501 14.78 -12.69 -6.64
N GLY A 502 14.58 -11.56 -7.31
CA GLY A 502 14.93 -11.40 -8.73
C GLY A 502 16.01 -10.37 -8.98
N PRO A 503 16.58 -10.32 -10.19
CA PRO A 503 17.60 -9.34 -10.58
C PRO A 503 16.98 -7.99 -10.92
N THR A 504 16.24 -7.41 -9.97
CA THR A 504 15.51 -6.16 -10.14
C THR A 504 16.17 -5.03 -9.37
N GLN A 505 15.75 -3.80 -9.61
CA GLN A 505 16.22 -2.64 -8.86
C GLN A 505 16.17 -2.87 -7.35
N LEU A 506 15.12 -3.51 -6.86
CA LEU A 506 14.99 -3.78 -5.44
C LEU A 506 15.99 -4.82 -4.96
N ALA A 507 16.21 -5.89 -5.73
CA ALA A 507 17.16 -6.94 -5.37
C ALA A 507 18.58 -6.38 -5.18
N TRP A 508 19.07 -5.53 -6.07
CA TRP A 508 20.43 -4.98 -5.90
C TRP A 508 20.50 -3.78 -4.96
N MET A 509 19.39 -3.13 -4.61
CA MET A 509 19.37 -2.19 -3.49
C MET A 509 19.56 -2.88 -2.15
N PHE A 510 19.04 -4.11 -2.00
CA PHE A 510 19.06 -4.88 -0.77
C PHE A 510 20.09 -6.01 -0.77
N GLN A 511 20.18 -6.69 -1.89
CA GLN A 511 20.98 -7.89 -2.03
C GLN A 511 21.84 -7.75 -3.29
N ARG A 512 23.02 -7.19 -3.12
CA ARG A 512 23.96 -6.93 -4.22
C ARG A 512 24.44 -8.20 -4.92
N GLU A 513 24.42 -9.32 -4.22
CA GLU A 513 24.87 -10.60 -4.74
C GLU A 513 23.82 -11.67 -4.44
N GLN A 514 23.54 -12.49 -5.41
CA GLN A 514 22.75 -13.69 -5.18
C GLN A 514 23.57 -14.67 -4.34
N PRO A 515 22.92 -15.54 -3.55
CA PRO A 515 23.62 -16.54 -2.75
C PRO A 515 24.59 -17.38 -3.61
N ALA A 516 25.75 -17.66 -3.06
CA ALA A 516 26.80 -18.47 -3.72
C ALA A 516 26.22 -19.81 -4.18
N GLY A 517 26.46 -20.16 -5.44
CA GLY A 517 25.97 -21.40 -6.04
C GLY A 517 24.52 -21.33 -6.56
N SER A 518 23.81 -20.21 -6.39
CA SER A 518 22.50 -19.99 -7.02
C SER A 518 22.63 -19.95 -8.55
N ASN A 519 21.62 -20.44 -9.24
CA ASN A 519 21.48 -20.31 -10.69
C ASN A 519 20.77 -19.00 -11.10
N MET A 520 20.40 -18.16 -10.14
CA MET A 520 19.75 -16.88 -10.42
C MET A 520 20.73 -15.89 -11.05
N PRO A 521 20.29 -15.08 -12.02
CA PRO A 521 21.11 -14.00 -12.55
C PRO A 521 21.54 -13.05 -11.43
N GLN A 522 22.77 -12.58 -11.49
CA GLN A 522 23.24 -11.54 -10.57
C GLN A 522 22.49 -10.22 -10.85
N PRO A 523 22.16 -9.45 -9.81
CA PRO A 523 21.55 -8.14 -9.98
C PRO A 523 22.45 -7.21 -10.80
N THR A 524 21.87 -6.49 -11.76
CA THR A 524 22.56 -5.52 -12.59
C THR A 524 22.04 -4.11 -12.34
N LEU A 525 22.91 -3.11 -12.49
CA LEU A 525 22.50 -1.71 -12.43
C LEU A 525 21.88 -1.29 -13.76
N PRO A 526 20.78 -0.50 -13.73
CA PRO A 526 20.25 0.10 -14.94
C PRO A 526 21.21 1.15 -15.50
N ASP A 527 21.24 1.30 -16.83
CA ASP A 527 22.03 2.36 -17.49
C ASP A 527 21.51 3.76 -17.12
N VAL A 528 20.20 3.88 -16.89
CA VAL A 528 19.50 5.12 -16.52
C VAL A 528 18.49 4.86 -15.42
N TRP A 529 18.48 5.71 -14.42
CA TRP A 529 17.52 5.70 -13.33
C TRP A 529 16.75 7.02 -13.27
N PHE A 530 15.44 6.96 -13.44
CA PHE A 530 14.53 8.09 -13.25
C PHE A 530 13.97 8.09 -11.84
N ILE A 531 14.05 9.22 -11.17
CA ILE A 531 13.52 9.44 -9.83
C ILE A 531 12.46 10.53 -9.91
N TYR A 532 11.23 10.23 -9.44
CA TYR A 532 10.14 11.17 -9.43
C TYR A 532 9.46 11.26 -8.07
N ARG A 533 9.63 12.39 -7.40
CA ARG A 533 9.02 12.71 -6.09
C ARG A 533 9.16 11.59 -5.05
N THR A 534 10.31 10.98 -4.97
CA THR A 534 10.63 9.95 -3.99
C THR A 534 12.04 10.12 -3.46
N ASN A 535 12.25 9.72 -2.21
CA ASN A 535 13.52 9.86 -1.53
C ASN A 535 13.97 8.52 -0.92
N PRO A 536 14.32 7.52 -1.76
CA PRO A 536 14.72 6.20 -1.28
C PRO A 536 15.92 6.22 -0.34
N ALA A 537 16.85 7.17 -0.47
CA ALA A 537 18.03 7.28 0.40
C ALA A 537 17.70 7.33 1.90
N ILE A 538 16.52 7.82 2.29
CA ILE A 538 16.08 7.87 3.69
C ILE A 538 14.78 7.11 3.97
N SER A 539 14.05 6.68 2.94
CA SER A 539 12.76 5.99 3.12
C SER A 539 12.89 4.49 3.27
N PHE A 540 14.04 3.91 2.94
CA PHE A 540 14.40 2.51 3.19
C PHE A 540 15.10 2.36 4.54
N TRP A 541 15.32 1.11 4.96
CA TRP A 541 16.12 0.76 6.11
C TRP A 541 17.61 0.82 5.80
N GLU A 542 18.45 0.82 6.85
CA GLU A 542 19.92 0.83 6.75
C GLU A 542 20.45 1.91 5.78
N THR A 543 20.01 3.14 6.05
CA THR A 543 20.21 4.28 5.15
C THR A 543 21.65 4.51 4.71
N GLN A 544 22.62 4.20 5.56
CA GLN A 544 24.04 4.38 5.24
C GLN A 544 24.54 3.43 4.15
N THR A 545 24.12 2.16 4.21
CA THR A 545 24.44 1.15 3.19
C THR A 545 23.72 1.50 1.88
N LEU A 546 22.46 1.92 1.98
CA LEU A 546 21.67 2.28 0.82
C LEU A 546 22.24 3.50 0.08
N VAL A 547 22.68 4.53 0.79
CA VAL A 547 23.34 5.71 0.20
C VAL A 547 24.56 5.30 -0.62
N LYS A 548 25.38 4.39 -0.10
CA LYS A 548 26.54 3.86 -0.85
C LYS A 548 26.10 3.12 -2.12
N THR A 549 25.01 2.38 -2.07
CA THR A 549 24.44 1.69 -3.23
C THR A 549 23.91 2.68 -4.25
N ILE A 550 23.13 3.66 -3.84
CA ILE A 550 22.59 4.71 -4.72
C ILE A 550 23.71 5.48 -5.42
N ALA A 551 24.81 5.74 -4.74
CA ALA A 551 25.99 6.41 -5.31
C ALA A 551 26.63 5.65 -6.49
N THR A 552 26.38 4.36 -6.66
CA THR A 552 26.94 3.54 -7.75
C THR A 552 26.16 3.61 -9.07
N PHE A 553 24.98 4.24 -9.11
CA PHE A 553 24.17 4.33 -10.33
C PHE A 553 24.90 5.10 -11.43
N PRO A 554 24.96 4.55 -12.66
CA PRO A 554 25.71 5.16 -13.77
C PRO A 554 25.20 6.54 -14.17
N PHE A 555 23.86 6.69 -14.28
CA PHE A 555 23.23 7.94 -14.65
C PHE A 555 21.83 8.07 -14.02
N THR A 556 21.67 9.09 -13.22
CA THR A 556 20.44 9.33 -12.45
C THR A 556 19.84 10.70 -12.81
N VAL A 557 18.58 10.71 -13.17
CA VAL A 557 17.80 11.93 -13.47
C VAL A 557 16.68 12.07 -12.44
N ALA A 558 16.66 13.17 -11.71
CA ALA A 558 15.60 13.45 -10.74
C ALA A 558 14.67 14.55 -11.26
N PHE A 559 13.37 14.24 -11.28
CA PHE A 559 12.32 15.24 -11.48
C PHE A 559 11.90 15.73 -10.09
N ALA A 560 12.29 16.96 -9.76
CA ALA A 560 12.20 17.44 -8.39
C ALA A 560 11.95 18.94 -8.30
N TYR A 561 11.41 19.38 -7.17
CA TYR A 561 11.24 20.81 -6.89
C TYR A 561 12.26 21.35 -5.86
N THR A 562 12.84 20.48 -5.04
CA THR A 562 13.92 20.80 -4.09
C THR A 562 14.97 19.69 -4.11
N VAL A 563 16.18 20.00 -3.63
CA VAL A 563 17.19 18.98 -3.39
C VAL A 563 16.82 18.19 -2.14
N ASP A 564 16.81 16.86 -2.26
CA ASP A 564 16.66 15.92 -1.17
C ASP A 564 17.86 14.94 -1.16
N GLU A 565 17.88 14.00 -0.23
CA GLU A 565 19.00 13.09 -0.03
C GLU A 565 19.30 12.21 -1.25
N THR A 566 18.28 11.79 -1.97
CA THR A 566 18.44 11.01 -3.20
C THR A 566 18.84 11.89 -4.38
N ASN A 567 18.15 13.02 -4.53
CA ASN A 567 18.45 13.98 -5.60
C ASN A 567 19.85 14.56 -5.46
N TYR A 568 20.36 14.68 -4.25
CA TYR A 568 21.73 15.12 -3.97
C TYR A 568 22.78 14.26 -4.67
N MET A 569 22.45 12.97 -4.94
CA MET A 569 23.31 12.05 -5.65
C MET A 569 22.99 11.94 -7.15
N ALA A 570 21.99 12.66 -7.65
CA ALA A 570 21.64 12.62 -9.07
C ALA A 570 22.66 13.33 -9.96
N ASP A 571 22.73 12.93 -11.22
CA ASP A 571 23.57 13.57 -12.24
C ASP A 571 22.88 14.79 -12.83
N LEU A 572 21.53 14.74 -12.89
CA LEU A 572 20.73 15.80 -13.48
C LEU A 572 19.45 16.01 -12.66
N LEU A 573 19.16 17.28 -12.36
CA LEU A 573 17.91 17.71 -11.74
C LEU A 573 17.06 18.46 -12.77
N LEU A 574 15.84 17.99 -12.99
CA LEU A 574 14.87 18.60 -13.90
C LEU A 574 13.75 19.24 -13.04
N PRO A 575 13.64 20.57 -12.99
CA PRO A 575 12.67 21.26 -12.15
C PRO A 575 11.29 21.20 -12.76
N GLU A 576 10.37 20.50 -12.07
CA GLU A 576 8.96 20.48 -12.46
C GLU A 576 8.18 21.62 -11.83
N ALA A 577 7.16 22.09 -12.54
CA ALA A 577 6.15 22.97 -11.97
C ALA A 577 5.39 22.25 -10.85
N THR A 578 5.17 22.92 -9.71
CA THR A 578 4.53 22.32 -8.53
C THR A 578 3.01 22.21 -8.68
N ASP A 579 2.37 21.78 -7.60
CA ASP A 579 0.93 21.47 -7.60
C ASP A 579 0.03 22.68 -7.98
N LEU A 580 0.44 23.91 -7.68
CA LEU A 580 -0.31 25.13 -8.02
C LEU A 580 0.07 25.74 -9.38
N GLU A 581 1.05 25.13 -10.04
CA GLU A 581 1.66 25.66 -11.28
C GLU A 581 1.45 24.74 -12.50
N SER A 582 0.84 23.57 -12.34
CA SER A 582 0.73 22.54 -13.38
C SER A 582 -0.71 22.09 -13.61
N VAL A 583 -0.94 21.50 -14.79
CA VAL A 583 -2.25 21.00 -15.20
C VAL A 583 -2.24 19.48 -15.22
N GLN A 584 -3.18 18.85 -14.49
CA GLN A 584 -3.38 17.40 -14.51
C GLN A 584 -4.80 17.04 -14.13
N MET A 585 -5.28 15.88 -14.59
CA MET A 585 -6.57 15.35 -14.19
C MET A 585 -6.39 14.07 -13.38
N ILE A 586 -7.28 13.86 -12.40
CA ILE A 586 -7.33 12.66 -11.59
C ILE A 586 -8.74 12.07 -11.56
N ARG A 587 -8.87 10.74 -11.50
CA ARG A 587 -10.14 10.09 -11.18
C ARG A 587 -10.44 10.25 -9.71
N VAL A 588 -11.71 10.48 -9.39
CA VAL A 588 -12.22 10.64 -8.02
C VAL A 588 -13.44 9.75 -7.80
N GLY A 589 -13.73 9.47 -6.54
CA GLY A 589 -14.93 8.76 -6.16
C GLY A 589 -14.84 7.24 -6.19
N GLY A 590 -15.97 6.58 -6.00
CA GLY A 590 -16.05 5.15 -5.83
C GLY A 590 -15.41 4.67 -4.52
N THR A 591 -14.90 3.44 -4.52
CA THR A 591 -14.10 2.94 -3.41
C THR A 591 -12.65 3.35 -3.58
N LYS A 592 -12.02 3.89 -2.54
CA LYS A 592 -10.65 4.35 -2.58
C LYS A 592 -9.91 3.94 -1.31
N PHE A 593 -8.60 3.84 -1.43
CA PHE A 593 -7.67 3.61 -0.33
C PHE A 593 -7.95 4.53 0.88
N MET A 594 -7.69 4.06 2.09
CA MET A 594 -7.93 4.78 3.34
C MET A 594 -9.41 5.09 3.62
N GLU A 595 -10.29 4.13 3.36
CA GLU A 595 -11.73 4.19 3.67
C GLU A 595 -12.49 5.35 2.99
N GLN A 596 -12.02 5.76 1.82
CA GLN A 596 -12.68 6.78 1.04
C GLN A 596 -13.75 6.17 0.12
N PHE A 597 -14.90 5.82 0.69
CA PHE A 597 -16.05 5.38 -0.08
C PHE A 597 -16.91 6.59 -0.44
N TRP A 598 -17.25 6.76 -1.71
CA TRP A 598 -18.02 7.88 -2.22
C TRP A 598 -19.30 7.38 -2.88
N ASP A 599 -20.38 8.17 -2.79
CA ASP A 599 -21.62 7.93 -3.53
C ASP A 599 -21.57 8.52 -4.94
N HIS A 600 -20.40 8.99 -5.37
CA HIS A 600 -20.13 9.58 -6.67
C HIS A 600 -18.85 9.02 -7.27
N LYS A 601 -18.76 9.10 -8.57
CA LYS A 601 -17.54 8.84 -9.36
C LYS A 601 -17.31 9.97 -10.36
N GLY A 602 -16.07 10.29 -10.66
CA GLY A 602 -15.78 11.40 -11.53
C GLY A 602 -14.31 11.66 -11.78
N VAL A 603 -14.04 12.90 -12.13
CA VAL A 603 -12.71 13.44 -12.39
C VAL A 603 -12.58 14.83 -11.80
N ALA A 604 -11.37 15.19 -11.41
CA ALA A 604 -11.02 16.53 -10.93
C ALA A 604 -9.78 17.05 -11.65
N LEU A 605 -9.77 18.34 -11.93
CA LEU A 605 -8.66 19.04 -12.55
C LEU A 605 -7.78 19.69 -11.49
N ARG A 606 -6.48 19.42 -11.54
CA ARG A 606 -5.47 20.28 -10.98
C ARG A 606 -5.08 21.28 -12.06
N GLN A 607 -5.27 22.56 -11.81
CA GLN A 607 -4.99 23.59 -12.79
C GLN A 607 -3.90 24.55 -12.31
N GLN A 608 -3.28 25.21 -13.25
CA GLN A 608 -2.33 26.26 -12.98
C GLN A 608 -3.04 27.46 -12.33
N ALA A 609 -2.93 27.60 -11.02
CA ALA A 609 -3.46 28.73 -10.27
C ALA A 609 -2.56 29.97 -10.37
N VAL A 610 -1.25 29.77 -10.47
CA VAL A 610 -0.22 30.81 -10.59
C VAL A 610 0.79 30.44 -11.67
N ALA A 611 1.51 31.45 -12.20
CA ALA A 611 2.59 31.22 -13.14
C ALA A 611 3.69 30.34 -12.53
N ALA A 612 4.28 29.48 -13.36
CA ALA A 612 5.43 28.67 -12.96
C ALA A 612 6.59 29.56 -12.51
N GLN A 613 7.24 29.19 -11.41
CA GLN A 613 8.35 29.95 -10.84
C GLN A 613 9.64 29.65 -11.60
N GLY A 614 10.43 30.70 -11.89
CA GLY A 614 11.69 30.54 -12.61
C GLY A 614 11.49 29.88 -13.98
N ASP A 615 12.37 28.94 -14.31
CA ASP A 615 12.32 28.18 -15.57
C ASP A 615 11.77 26.76 -15.39
N THR A 616 10.89 26.55 -14.36
CA THR A 616 10.22 25.27 -14.17
C THR A 616 9.20 24.99 -15.27
N ARG A 617 8.97 23.73 -15.59
CA ARG A 617 8.07 23.31 -16.67
C ARG A 617 6.99 22.33 -16.19
N ASP A 618 5.83 22.38 -16.82
CA ASP A 618 4.78 21.35 -16.66
C ASP A 618 5.31 19.98 -17.05
N PHE A 619 4.96 18.98 -16.26
CA PHE A 619 5.46 17.62 -16.48
C PHE A 619 5.02 17.01 -17.82
N THR A 620 3.85 17.42 -18.35
CA THR A 620 3.39 17.03 -19.68
C THR A 620 4.30 17.57 -20.77
N TRP A 621 4.76 18.84 -20.61
CA TRP A 621 5.74 19.41 -21.51
C TRP A 621 7.07 18.65 -21.47
N ILE A 622 7.56 18.33 -20.26
CA ILE A 622 8.83 17.58 -20.09
C ILE A 622 8.77 16.22 -20.81
N THR A 623 7.70 15.47 -20.61
CA THR A 623 7.54 14.14 -21.21
C THR A 623 7.34 14.19 -22.70
N ASN A 624 6.66 15.21 -23.24
CA ASN A 624 6.51 15.45 -24.65
C ASN A 624 7.86 15.74 -25.33
N GLU A 625 8.66 16.64 -24.74
CA GLU A 625 10.00 16.96 -25.23
C GLU A 625 10.95 15.75 -25.18
N LEU A 626 10.89 14.96 -24.13
CA LEU A 626 11.66 13.72 -24.05
C LEU A 626 11.23 12.72 -25.13
N ALA A 627 9.93 12.56 -25.36
CA ALA A 627 9.42 11.66 -26.39
C ALA A 627 9.86 12.12 -27.80
N LYS A 628 9.79 13.42 -28.08
CA LYS A 628 10.25 14.02 -29.31
C LYS A 628 11.75 13.78 -29.52
N ARG A 629 12.57 14.16 -28.54
CA ARG A 629 14.05 14.09 -28.63
C ARG A 629 14.56 12.64 -28.68
N THR A 630 13.83 11.69 -28.09
CA THR A 630 14.17 10.26 -28.16
C THR A 630 13.62 9.54 -29.41
N GLY A 631 12.82 10.22 -30.24
CA GLY A 631 12.19 9.62 -31.42
C GLY A 631 10.99 8.71 -31.07
N LEU A 632 10.37 8.91 -29.93
CA LEU A 632 9.24 8.12 -29.42
C LEU A 632 7.91 8.90 -29.44
N LEU A 633 7.85 10.04 -30.14
CA LEU A 633 6.68 10.94 -30.09
C LEU A 633 5.40 10.26 -30.56
N GLU A 634 5.47 9.50 -31.66
CA GLU A 634 4.33 8.79 -32.23
C GLU A 634 3.76 7.76 -31.23
N GLN A 635 4.62 6.91 -30.67
CA GLN A 635 4.25 5.91 -29.66
C GLN A 635 3.73 6.54 -28.36
N TYR A 636 4.28 7.67 -27.97
CA TYR A 636 3.86 8.45 -26.82
C TYR A 636 2.44 9.00 -26.99
N ASN A 637 2.16 9.65 -28.11
CA ASN A 637 0.83 10.18 -28.43
C ASN A 637 -0.22 9.04 -28.59
N GLU A 638 0.16 7.94 -29.23
CA GLU A 638 -0.69 6.75 -29.30
C GLU A 638 -0.98 6.16 -27.92
N ALA A 639 -0.01 6.17 -27.00
CA ALA A 639 -0.24 5.71 -25.62
C ALA A 639 -1.23 6.63 -24.89
N ILE A 640 -1.15 7.95 -25.08
CA ILE A 640 -2.14 8.90 -24.54
C ILE A 640 -3.51 8.62 -25.17
N ASN A 641 -3.60 8.44 -26.48
CA ASN A 641 -4.85 8.13 -27.18
C ASN A 641 -5.52 6.85 -26.64
N ARG A 642 -4.72 5.85 -26.24
CA ARG A 642 -5.22 4.62 -25.57
C ARG A 642 -5.57 4.80 -24.09
N GLY A 643 -5.44 5.99 -23.52
CA GLY A 643 -5.77 6.29 -22.11
C GLY A 643 -4.62 6.09 -21.13
N ALA A 644 -3.36 6.11 -21.58
CA ALA A 644 -2.21 6.02 -20.68
C ALA A 644 -2.08 7.22 -19.73
N ALA A 645 -2.70 8.36 -20.04
CA ALA A 645 -2.86 9.48 -19.12
C ALA A 645 -3.72 9.13 -17.87
N GLY A 646 -4.32 7.96 -17.85
CA GLY A 646 -4.93 7.37 -16.65
C GLY A 646 -6.42 7.61 -16.49
N VAL A 647 -7.07 8.34 -17.37
CA VAL A 647 -8.51 8.67 -17.26
C VAL A 647 -9.34 7.79 -18.19
N SER A 648 -9.39 8.11 -19.46
CA SER A 648 -10.16 7.36 -20.46
C SER A 648 -9.40 7.35 -21.79
N PRO A 649 -9.60 6.35 -22.64
CA PRO A 649 -9.16 6.44 -24.03
C PRO A 649 -9.73 7.71 -24.69
N LEU A 650 -8.95 8.34 -25.57
CA LEU A 650 -9.39 9.55 -26.27
C LEU A 650 -10.32 9.24 -27.42
N LYS A 651 -10.44 7.96 -27.80
CA LYS A 651 -11.38 7.47 -28.80
C LYS A 651 -12.20 6.32 -28.25
N GLY A 652 -13.48 6.36 -28.46
CA GLY A 652 -14.46 5.32 -28.16
C GLY A 652 -15.36 5.03 -29.36
N ALA A 653 -16.41 4.25 -29.14
CA ALA A 653 -17.34 3.91 -30.20
C ALA A 653 -18.07 5.14 -30.79
N ASN A 654 -18.37 6.13 -29.92
CA ASN A 654 -19.22 7.28 -30.28
C ASN A 654 -18.52 8.63 -30.11
N TYR A 655 -17.23 8.66 -29.90
CA TYR A 655 -16.45 9.91 -29.79
C TYR A 655 -15.01 9.70 -30.27
N ASP A 656 -14.38 10.78 -30.74
CA ASP A 656 -12.98 10.79 -31.13
C ASP A 656 -12.34 12.16 -30.82
N PHE A 657 -11.52 12.20 -29.79
CA PHE A 657 -10.71 13.34 -29.38
C PHE A 657 -9.22 13.02 -29.51
N SER A 658 -8.86 12.05 -30.36
CA SER A 658 -7.50 11.58 -30.52
C SER A 658 -6.56 12.70 -30.93
N LEU A 659 -5.39 12.69 -30.33
CA LEU A 659 -4.26 13.51 -30.73
C LEU A 659 -3.68 12.95 -32.05
N ASP A 660 -3.19 13.82 -32.94
CA ASP A 660 -2.36 13.38 -34.06
C ASP A 660 -1.12 12.66 -33.51
N PRO A 661 -0.91 11.37 -33.84
CA PRO A 661 0.23 10.63 -33.31
C PRO A 661 1.59 11.27 -33.63
N LYS A 662 1.72 11.95 -34.74
CA LYS A 662 2.96 12.60 -35.21
C LYS A 662 3.06 14.07 -34.85
N GLY A 663 1.99 14.65 -34.29
CA GLY A 663 1.91 16.05 -33.91
C GLY A 663 2.63 16.34 -32.59
N GLU A 664 3.18 17.56 -32.48
CA GLU A 664 3.61 18.12 -31.20
C GLU A 664 2.40 18.82 -30.55
N HIS A 665 2.07 18.44 -29.33
CA HIS A 665 0.88 18.93 -28.64
C HIS A 665 1.27 19.70 -27.38
N ALA A 666 0.78 20.94 -27.26
CA ALA A 666 0.90 21.69 -26.03
C ALA A 666 0.13 20.99 -24.88
N PRO A 667 0.58 21.12 -23.61
CA PRO A 667 -0.10 20.50 -22.47
C PRO A 667 -1.61 20.75 -22.42
N GLU A 668 -2.06 21.96 -22.76
CA GLU A 668 -3.47 22.33 -22.76
C GLU A 668 -4.28 21.53 -23.79
N VAL A 669 -3.71 21.26 -24.96
CA VAL A 669 -4.37 20.45 -26.03
C VAL A 669 -4.56 19.01 -25.54
N VAL A 670 -3.52 18.45 -24.90
CA VAL A 670 -3.59 17.09 -24.33
C VAL A 670 -4.69 17.03 -23.26
N TRP A 671 -4.69 17.98 -22.33
CA TRP A 671 -5.65 17.96 -21.23
C TRP A 671 -7.07 18.34 -21.64
N ASP A 672 -7.25 19.17 -22.69
CA ASP A 672 -8.57 19.41 -23.27
C ASP A 672 -9.18 18.13 -23.85
N ALA A 673 -8.41 17.37 -24.63
CA ALA A 673 -8.83 16.07 -25.15
C ALA A 673 -9.17 15.07 -24.05
N VAL A 674 -8.38 15.04 -22.97
CA VAL A 674 -8.62 14.19 -21.80
C VAL A 674 -9.90 14.61 -21.06
N CYS A 675 -10.16 15.92 -20.89
CA CYS A 675 -11.39 16.44 -20.27
C CYS A 675 -12.63 16.00 -21.04
N ARG A 676 -12.62 16.21 -22.35
CA ARG A 676 -13.72 15.83 -23.23
C ARG A 676 -13.99 14.33 -23.20
N ALA A 677 -12.96 13.50 -23.35
CA ALA A 677 -13.11 12.05 -23.32
C ALA A 677 -13.63 11.56 -21.96
N ALA A 678 -13.10 12.08 -20.87
CA ALA A 678 -13.50 11.68 -19.51
C ALA A 678 -14.97 11.98 -19.22
N THR A 679 -15.44 13.19 -19.56
CA THR A 679 -16.84 13.60 -19.32
C THR A 679 -17.81 12.88 -20.24
N THR A 680 -17.44 12.67 -21.50
CA THR A 680 -18.26 11.87 -22.44
C THR A 680 -18.45 10.44 -21.92
N VAL A 681 -17.39 9.80 -21.41
CA VAL A 681 -17.48 8.44 -20.85
C VAL A 681 -18.29 8.42 -19.56
N LEU A 682 -18.07 9.36 -18.63
CA LEU A 682 -18.75 9.41 -17.35
C LEU A 682 -20.25 9.70 -17.49
N SER A 683 -20.62 10.58 -18.42
CA SER A 683 -22.00 10.95 -18.69
C SER A 683 -22.73 10.02 -19.65
N GLU A 684 -22.08 8.94 -20.11
CA GLU A 684 -22.63 8.02 -21.12
C GLU A 684 -23.00 8.74 -22.43
N GLY A 685 -22.19 9.73 -22.80
CA GLY A 685 -22.37 10.52 -24.05
C GLY A 685 -23.31 11.71 -23.94
N LYS A 686 -23.84 12.02 -22.75
CA LYS A 686 -24.78 13.14 -22.56
C LYS A 686 -24.08 14.49 -22.50
N GLU A 687 -22.84 14.53 -22.02
CA GLU A 687 -22.06 15.76 -21.85
C GLU A 687 -20.63 15.57 -22.32
N THR A 688 -20.09 16.62 -22.93
CA THR A 688 -18.69 16.70 -23.37
C THR A 688 -18.16 18.06 -22.92
N LEU A 689 -17.39 18.06 -21.84
CA LEU A 689 -16.90 19.28 -21.21
C LEU A 689 -15.40 19.44 -21.48
N ASP A 690 -15.01 20.65 -21.83
CA ASP A 690 -13.65 21.00 -22.20
C ASP A 690 -12.79 21.45 -21.01
N LEU A 691 -11.52 21.71 -21.26
CA LEU A 691 -10.58 22.21 -20.24
C LEU A 691 -11.03 23.56 -19.66
N SER A 692 -11.67 24.42 -20.46
CA SER A 692 -12.13 25.73 -20.02
C SER A 692 -13.22 25.60 -18.95
N TRP A 693 -14.16 24.67 -19.16
CA TRP A 693 -15.18 24.36 -18.16
C TRP A 693 -14.56 23.87 -16.85
N PHE A 694 -13.59 22.95 -16.94
CA PHE A 694 -12.89 22.46 -15.73
C PHE A 694 -12.08 23.52 -15.00
N LYS A 695 -11.51 24.50 -15.72
CA LYS A 695 -10.83 25.64 -15.09
C LYS A 695 -11.77 26.51 -14.26
N GLU A 696 -13.04 26.55 -14.60
CA GLU A 696 -14.07 27.26 -13.83
C GLU A 696 -14.62 26.43 -12.67
N HIS A 697 -14.90 25.14 -12.89
CA HIS A 697 -15.64 24.30 -11.96
C HIS A 697 -14.76 23.35 -11.10
N GLY A 698 -13.59 22.97 -11.58
CA GLY A 698 -12.61 22.15 -10.87
C GLY A 698 -12.82 20.63 -10.94
N PHE A 699 -14.06 20.15 -10.96
CA PHE A 699 -14.38 18.73 -10.99
C PHE A 699 -15.72 18.45 -11.67
N TYR A 700 -15.87 17.22 -12.17
CA TYR A 700 -17.10 16.67 -12.71
C TYR A 700 -17.37 15.30 -12.11
N THR A 701 -18.58 15.07 -11.59
CA THR A 701 -18.97 13.80 -10.96
C THR A 701 -20.38 13.39 -11.37
N VAL A 702 -20.61 12.08 -11.37
CA VAL A 702 -21.94 11.49 -11.53
C VAL A 702 -22.23 10.58 -10.33
N PRO A 703 -23.52 10.41 -9.95
CA PRO A 703 -23.88 9.47 -8.89
C PRO A 703 -23.40 8.05 -9.18
N MET A 704 -23.09 7.32 -8.14
CA MET A 704 -22.69 5.92 -8.20
C MET A 704 -23.51 5.09 -7.23
N SER A 705 -23.97 3.94 -7.66
CA SER A 705 -24.69 3.01 -6.79
C SER A 705 -23.79 2.51 -5.65
N ARG A 706 -24.29 2.52 -4.43
CA ARG A 706 -23.59 1.92 -3.28
C ARG A 706 -23.44 0.41 -3.41
N LEU A 707 -24.23 -0.27 -4.25
CA LEU A 707 -24.02 -1.68 -4.54
C LEU A 707 -22.62 -1.96 -5.12
N GLU A 708 -22.00 -0.96 -5.77
CA GLU A 708 -20.61 -1.09 -6.26
C GLU A 708 -19.55 -1.15 -5.13
N TRP A 709 -19.92 -0.86 -3.88
CA TRP A 709 -19.02 -1.01 -2.73
C TRP A 709 -18.87 -2.48 -2.31
N TYR A 710 -19.89 -3.33 -2.54
CA TYR A 710 -20.02 -4.66 -1.99
C TYR A 710 -19.86 -5.73 -3.07
N LEU A 711 -18.87 -6.61 -2.92
CA LEU A 711 -18.62 -7.67 -3.89
C LEU A 711 -19.58 -8.87 -3.74
N SER A 712 -20.11 -9.07 -2.53
CA SER A 712 -20.98 -10.20 -2.18
C SER A 712 -22.15 -10.42 -3.15
N PRO A 713 -22.90 -9.39 -3.59
CA PRO A 713 -24.00 -9.59 -4.55
C PRO A 713 -23.54 -10.15 -5.90
N THR A 714 -22.35 -9.74 -6.35
CA THR A 714 -21.79 -10.25 -7.62
C THR A 714 -21.33 -11.70 -7.47
N MET A 715 -20.70 -12.03 -6.36
CA MET A 715 -20.30 -13.41 -6.03
C MET A 715 -21.53 -14.30 -5.98
N GLU A 716 -22.59 -13.85 -5.32
CA GLU A 716 -23.84 -14.59 -5.20
C GLU A 716 -24.51 -14.82 -6.55
N LYS A 717 -24.66 -13.79 -7.36
CA LYS A 717 -25.25 -13.86 -8.70
C LYS A 717 -24.52 -14.85 -9.61
N GLN A 718 -23.22 -15.01 -9.43
CA GLN A 718 -22.38 -15.92 -10.21
C GLN A 718 -22.25 -17.29 -9.57
N GLY A 719 -22.84 -17.55 -8.39
CA GLY A 719 -22.71 -18.81 -7.66
C GLY A 719 -21.30 -19.11 -7.16
N LEU A 720 -20.49 -18.05 -6.94
CA LEU A 720 -19.10 -18.19 -6.56
C LEU A 720 -18.90 -18.29 -5.05
N ARG A 721 -17.77 -18.86 -4.65
CA ARG A 721 -17.34 -19.08 -3.28
C ARG A 721 -15.98 -18.41 -3.01
N TYR A 722 -15.74 -18.06 -1.76
CA TYR A 722 -14.40 -17.70 -1.27
C TYR A 722 -13.64 -18.97 -0.91
N GLU A 723 -12.37 -19.07 -1.30
CA GLU A 723 -11.49 -20.16 -0.88
C GLU A 723 -11.00 -19.93 0.55
N LEU A 724 -11.91 -20.01 1.48
CA LEU A 724 -11.75 -19.82 2.92
C LEU A 724 -12.68 -20.76 3.65
N PRO A 725 -12.27 -21.35 4.76
CA PRO A 725 -11.04 -21.08 5.54
C PRO A 725 -9.77 -21.67 4.94
N TYR A 726 -9.89 -22.71 4.11
CA TYR A 726 -8.80 -23.54 3.63
C TYR A 726 -8.29 -23.03 2.27
N GLN A 727 -7.02 -22.65 2.18
CA GLN A 727 -6.43 -21.99 1.03
C GLN A 727 -5.53 -22.96 0.25
N GLU A 728 -6.12 -23.96 -0.42
CA GLU A 728 -5.35 -24.94 -1.21
C GLU A 728 -4.48 -24.26 -2.29
N ARG A 729 -5.02 -23.24 -2.98
CA ARG A 729 -4.27 -22.55 -4.02
C ARG A 729 -3.00 -21.87 -3.49
N LEU A 730 -3.06 -21.31 -2.29
CA LEU A 730 -1.87 -20.71 -1.66
C LEU A 730 -0.85 -21.79 -1.27
N LEU A 731 -1.31 -22.90 -0.71
CA LEU A 731 -0.48 -24.08 -0.38
C LEU A 731 0.22 -24.63 -1.64
N ARG A 732 -0.51 -24.83 -2.74
CA ARG A 732 0.05 -25.31 -4.01
C ARG A 732 1.10 -24.35 -4.57
N VAL A 733 0.82 -23.04 -4.56
CA VAL A 733 1.78 -22.01 -4.97
C VAL A 733 3.04 -22.07 -4.11
N GLY A 734 2.91 -22.23 -2.80
CA GLY A 734 4.05 -22.38 -1.90
C GLY A 734 4.93 -23.59 -2.24
N ARG A 735 4.30 -24.74 -2.51
CA ARG A 735 4.98 -25.97 -2.95
C ARG A 735 5.71 -25.78 -4.29
N GLU A 736 5.03 -25.20 -5.26
CA GLU A 736 5.60 -24.93 -6.58
C GLU A 736 6.76 -23.92 -6.51
N LEU A 737 6.61 -22.84 -5.71
CA LEU A 737 7.68 -21.89 -5.46
C LEU A 737 8.92 -22.55 -4.85
N ARG A 738 8.70 -23.41 -3.85
CA ARG A 738 9.81 -24.15 -3.21
C ARG A 738 10.52 -25.03 -4.23
N ASN A 739 9.81 -25.80 -5.03
CA ASN A 739 10.40 -26.65 -6.07
C ASN A 739 11.24 -25.81 -7.03
N ARG A 740 10.69 -24.69 -7.49
CA ARG A 740 11.37 -23.79 -8.42
C ARG A 740 12.59 -23.11 -7.83
N LEU A 741 12.54 -22.70 -6.57
CA LEU A 741 13.70 -22.15 -5.88
C LEU A 741 14.78 -23.20 -5.69
N HIS A 742 14.42 -24.45 -5.34
CA HIS A 742 15.39 -25.54 -5.22
C HIS A 742 16.03 -25.91 -6.55
N GLU A 743 15.29 -25.92 -7.67
CA GLU A 743 15.86 -26.09 -9.02
C GLU A 743 16.94 -25.03 -9.31
N ASN A 744 16.77 -23.82 -8.75
CA ASN A 744 17.72 -22.72 -8.85
C ASN A 744 18.72 -22.66 -7.67
N LYS A 745 18.81 -23.70 -6.86
CA LYS A 745 19.70 -23.80 -5.70
C LYS A 745 19.50 -22.69 -4.65
N MET A 746 18.23 -22.32 -4.41
CA MET A 746 17.83 -21.26 -3.49
C MET A 746 16.94 -21.81 -2.38
N ALA A 747 17.47 -22.68 -1.53
CA ALA A 747 16.70 -23.26 -0.41
C ALA A 747 16.57 -22.31 0.80
N TRP A 748 17.30 -21.21 0.81
CA TRP A 748 17.33 -20.26 1.95
C TRP A 748 16.03 -19.48 2.16
N TRP A 749 15.05 -19.60 1.23
CA TRP A 749 13.74 -18.96 1.33
C TRP A 749 12.64 -19.90 1.84
N ASP A 750 12.96 -21.16 2.11
CA ASP A 750 12.00 -22.19 2.51
C ASP A 750 11.23 -21.86 3.78
N GLU A 751 11.88 -21.18 4.71
CA GLU A 751 11.27 -20.79 5.96
C GLU A 751 10.17 -19.75 5.75
N GLN A 752 10.43 -18.73 4.91
CA GLN A 752 9.43 -17.74 4.53
C GLN A 752 8.24 -18.38 3.82
N LEU A 753 8.47 -19.38 2.97
CA LEU A 753 7.41 -20.09 2.28
C LEU A 753 6.50 -20.90 3.22
N SER A 754 6.87 -21.08 4.49
CA SER A 754 5.97 -21.69 5.48
C SER A 754 4.71 -20.87 5.74
N GLU A 755 4.73 -19.56 5.47
CA GLU A 755 3.54 -18.69 5.54
C GLU A 755 2.51 -19.02 4.42
N TYR A 756 2.93 -19.67 3.34
CA TYR A 756 2.04 -20.13 2.26
C TYR A 756 1.39 -21.46 2.64
N ALA A 757 0.61 -21.44 3.68
CA ALA A 757 -0.11 -22.59 4.22
C ALA A 757 -1.61 -22.52 3.88
N ALA A 758 -2.26 -23.68 3.81
CA ALA A 758 -3.71 -23.74 3.65
C ALA A 758 -4.45 -23.18 4.87
N LEU A 759 -3.92 -23.43 6.06
CA LEU A 759 -4.33 -22.83 7.34
C LEU A 759 -3.06 -22.26 7.99
N PRO A 760 -2.88 -20.93 8.05
CA PRO A 760 -1.72 -20.30 8.65
C PRO A 760 -1.54 -20.67 10.13
N GLU A 761 -0.29 -20.88 10.53
CA GLU A 761 0.09 -21.21 11.90
C GLU A 761 0.71 -20.00 12.61
N TRP A 762 0.74 -20.07 13.93
CA TRP A 762 1.49 -19.10 14.70
C TRP A 762 3.00 -19.26 14.49
N HIS A 763 3.67 -18.16 14.18
CA HIS A 763 5.12 -18.05 14.16
C HIS A 763 5.59 -17.10 15.26
N ASP A 764 6.63 -17.48 16.01
CA ASP A 764 7.23 -16.62 17.05
C ASP A 764 8.05 -15.49 16.42
N VAL A 765 7.38 -14.44 15.98
CA VAL A 765 8.02 -13.29 15.36
C VAL A 765 8.98 -12.55 16.31
N PRO A 766 8.66 -12.32 17.60
CA PRO A 766 9.64 -11.81 18.56
C PRO A 766 10.90 -12.68 18.67
N GLY A 767 10.76 -13.99 18.78
CA GLY A 767 11.90 -14.92 18.85
C GLY A 767 12.75 -14.91 17.57
N ARG A 768 12.13 -14.66 16.40
CA ARG A 768 12.84 -14.50 15.15
C ARG A 768 13.74 -13.25 15.13
N TRP A 769 13.28 -12.15 15.72
CA TRP A 769 14.11 -10.97 15.94
C TRP A 769 15.29 -11.25 16.88
N ASP A 770 15.07 -12.06 17.91
CA ASP A 770 16.12 -12.47 18.83
C ASP A 770 17.15 -13.36 18.11
N ALA A 771 16.70 -14.30 17.26
CA ALA A 771 17.59 -15.11 16.43
C ALA A 771 18.40 -14.25 15.44
N ALA A 772 17.78 -13.24 14.82
CA ALA A 772 18.50 -12.33 13.91
C ALA A 772 19.60 -11.54 14.64
N LEU A 773 19.38 -11.11 15.88
CA LEU A 773 20.42 -10.49 16.70
C LEU A 773 21.57 -11.45 16.96
N VAL A 774 21.29 -12.69 17.33
CA VAL A 774 22.32 -13.73 17.57
C VAL A 774 23.11 -13.99 16.28
N ASN A 775 22.44 -14.13 15.15
CA ASN A 775 23.09 -14.32 13.83
C ASN A 775 24.00 -13.14 13.45
N ALA A 776 23.64 -11.93 13.87
CA ALA A 776 24.47 -10.74 13.70
C ALA A 776 25.61 -10.61 14.76
N GLY A 777 25.78 -11.59 15.65
CA GLY A 777 26.81 -11.58 16.70
C GLY A 777 26.47 -10.67 17.90
N ALA A 778 25.21 -10.22 18.01
CA ALA A 778 24.74 -9.39 19.11
C ALA A 778 24.11 -10.23 20.25
N LYS A 779 24.13 -9.69 21.49
CA LYS A 779 23.44 -10.31 22.61
C LYS A 779 22.02 -9.79 22.69
N VAL A 780 21.04 -10.68 22.82
CA VAL A 780 19.62 -10.34 22.90
C VAL A 780 19.33 -9.41 24.08
N GLU A 781 19.97 -9.65 25.21
CA GLU A 781 19.80 -8.90 26.45
C GLU A 781 20.22 -7.44 26.32
N ASP A 782 21.09 -7.11 25.39
CA ASP A 782 21.56 -5.74 25.14
C ASP A 782 20.48 -4.91 24.42
N PHE A 783 19.45 -5.55 23.78
CA PHE A 783 18.41 -4.90 23.00
C PHE A 783 17.00 -5.24 23.53
N PRO A 784 16.67 -4.87 24.79
CA PRO A 784 15.45 -5.32 25.47
C PRO A 784 14.18 -4.57 25.04
N LEU A 785 14.28 -3.52 24.23
CA LEU A 785 13.18 -2.67 23.86
C LEU A 785 12.86 -2.77 22.36
N TRP A 786 11.61 -2.47 22.03
CA TRP A 786 11.15 -2.31 20.66
C TRP A 786 11.08 -0.84 20.27
N LEU A 787 11.62 -0.46 19.13
CA LEU A 787 11.36 0.83 18.51
C LEU A 787 10.37 0.66 17.35
N LEU A 788 9.33 1.47 17.37
CA LEU A 788 8.30 1.53 16.32
C LEU A 788 8.28 2.92 15.68
N ALA A 789 7.90 2.99 14.41
CA ALA A 789 7.58 4.26 13.78
C ALA A 789 6.07 4.45 13.66
N SER A 790 5.57 5.63 13.98
CA SER A 790 4.18 6.03 13.79
C SER A 790 4.08 7.20 12.81
N LYS A 791 2.95 7.27 12.09
CA LYS A 791 2.70 8.38 11.16
C LYS A 791 2.36 9.67 11.89
N SER A 792 2.87 10.77 11.36
CA SER A 792 2.50 12.12 11.75
C SER A 792 1.32 12.61 10.90
N MET A 793 0.46 13.43 11.48
CA MET A 793 -0.59 14.13 10.73
C MET A 793 0.00 15.25 9.86
N GLN A 794 1.09 15.87 10.32
CA GLN A 794 1.72 17.04 9.71
C GLN A 794 2.63 16.66 8.54
N TYR A 795 3.35 15.54 8.68
CA TYR A 795 4.27 15.09 7.65
C TYR A 795 3.68 13.99 6.78
N HIS A 796 3.89 14.14 5.48
CA HIS A 796 3.65 13.09 4.53
C HIS A 796 4.99 12.40 4.19
N ALA A 797 5.32 11.36 4.93
CA ALA A 797 6.64 10.74 4.84
C ALA A 797 7.74 11.84 4.87
N GLY A 798 8.77 11.77 4.04
CA GLY A 798 9.78 12.82 3.89
C GLY A 798 9.38 14.00 2.99
N GLY A 799 8.17 13.97 2.41
CA GLY A 799 7.85 14.84 1.27
C GLY A 799 7.58 16.31 1.58
N ASN A 800 7.20 16.65 2.79
CA ASN A 800 6.84 18.02 3.17
C ASN A 800 7.52 18.53 4.44
N VAL A 801 8.56 17.85 4.89
CA VAL A 801 9.36 18.26 6.07
C VAL A 801 10.12 19.56 5.79
N GLY A 802 10.51 19.79 4.53
CA GLY A 802 11.14 21.02 4.08
C GLY A 802 10.19 22.22 3.89
N ILE A 803 8.91 22.12 4.30
CA ILE A 803 7.93 23.20 4.30
C ILE A 803 7.83 23.78 5.71
N GLU A 804 8.20 25.04 5.87
CA GLU A 804 8.36 25.69 7.17
C GLU A 804 7.07 25.67 8.01
N LEU A 805 5.91 25.98 7.43
CA LEU A 805 4.62 25.89 8.12
C LEU A 805 4.37 24.50 8.70
N MET A 806 4.69 23.46 7.96
CA MET A 806 4.49 22.09 8.42
C MET A 806 5.43 21.76 9.57
N ARG A 807 6.68 22.24 9.50
CA ARG A 807 7.66 22.12 10.57
C ARG A 807 7.19 22.80 11.84
N GLU A 808 6.77 24.05 11.75
CA GLU A 808 6.30 24.83 12.91
C GLU A 808 5.10 24.15 13.58
N VAL A 809 4.10 23.74 12.80
CA VAL A 809 2.94 23.01 13.35
C VAL A 809 3.38 21.70 14.01
N ALA A 810 4.31 20.97 13.41
CA ALA A 810 4.80 19.71 13.94
C ALA A 810 5.59 19.91 15.25
N GLN A 811 6.44 20.89 15.33
CA GLN A 811 7.25 21.20 16.53
C GLN A 811 6.38 21.58 17.75
N ASN A 812 5.20 22.14 17.52
CA ASN A 812 4.26 22.47 18.59
C ASN A 812 3.51 21.24 19.15
N ILE A 813 3.69 20.05 18.56
CA ILE A 813 3.06 18.80 19.02
C ILE A 813 4.07 18.02 19.86
N ARG A 814 3.77 17.86 21.14
CA ARG A 814 4.61 17.11 22.06
C ARG A 814 4.91 15.71 21.53
N GLY A 815 6.17 15.36 21.49
CA GLY A 815 6.64 14.04 21.02
C GLY A 815 6.87 13.94 19.50
N HIS A 816 6.55 14.97 18.74
CA HIS A 816 6.66 14.90 17.27
C HIS A 816 8.11 14.74 16.77
N SER A 817 9.07 15.42 17.41
CA SER A 817 10.50 15.39 17.06
C SER A 817 11.35 14.61 18.08
N GLY A 818 10.73 13.84 18.96
CA GLY A 818 11.40 13.12 20.03
C GLY A 818 11.17 11.59 19.96
N VAL A 819 11.62 10.92 21.01
CA VAL A 819 11.41 9.49 21.22
C VAL A 819 10.44 9.32 22.38
N ILE A 820 9.24 8.86 22.09
CA ILE A 820 8.20 8.62 23.12
C ILE A 820 8.53 7.32 23.84
N MET A 821 8.55 7.38 25.16
CA MET A 821 8.86 6.23 26.00
C MET A 821 8.03 6.22 27.29
N ASN A 822 7.84 5.03 27.85
CA ASN A 822 7.11 4.88 29.11
C ASN A 822 7.90 5.51 30.27
N ALA A 823 7.23 6.28 31.12
CA ALA A 823 7.86 6.96 32.24
C ALA A 823 8.54 5.99 33.23
N LYS A 824 7.98 4.77 33.43
CA LYS A 824 8.61 3.74 34.29
C LYS A 824 9.90 3.21 33.64
N THR A 825 9.91 3.07 32.35
CA THR A 825 11.11 2.65 31.60
C THR A 825 12.17 3.73 31.67
N ALA A 826 11.80 5.00 31.42
CA ALA A 826 12.72 6.12 31.56
C ALA A 826 13.40 6.18 32.92
N ALA A 827 12.62 6.02 33.98
CA ALA A 827 13.16 6.00 35.37
C ALA A 827 14.20 4.86 35.59
N ARG A 828 14.00 3.67 34.95
CA ARG A 828 14.98 2.57 35.05
C ARG A 828 16.32 2.90 34.37
N TYR A 829 16.31 3.75 33.34
CA TYR A 829 17.51 4.19 32.63
C TYR A 829 18.03 5.55 33.09
N GLY A 830 17.47 6.14 34.15
CA GLY A 830 17.86 7.44 34.67
C GLY A 830 17.57 8.59 33.68
N ILE A 831 16.56 8.43 32.84
CA ILE A 831 16.16 9.40 31.80
C ILE A 831 15.00 10.24 32.31
N ALA A 832 15.14 11.55 32.20
CA ALA A 832 14.10 12.55 32.45
C ALA A 832 13.44 13.03 31.16
N ASP A 833 12.25 13.66 31.26
CA ASP A 833 11.58 14.27 30.13
C ASP A 833 12.46 15.38 29.54
N GLY A 834 12.66 15.37 28.22
CA GLY A 834 13.54 16.30 27.51
C GLY A 834 15.01 15.92 27.46
N ASP A 835 15.47 14.91 28.20
CA ASP A 835 16.86 14.45 28.13
C ASP A 835 17.20 14.02 26.70
N ARG A 836 18.39 14.40 26.24
CA ARG A 836 18.93 13.82 24.99
C ARG A 836 19.29 12.36 25.21
N ILE A 837 18.79 11.51 24.32
CA ILE A 837 19.03 10.06 24.40
C ILE A 837 19.56 9.51 23.08
N GLU A 838 20.34 8.47 23.20
CA GLU A 838 20.71 7.60 22.10
C GLU A 838 19.77 6.38 22.09
N VAL A 839 19.23 6.05 20.93
CA VAL A 839 18.54 4.79 20.65
C VAL A 839 19.39 4.00 19.68
N ARG A 840 19.82 2.82 20.03
CA ARG A 840 20.79 2.01 19.29
C ARG A 840 20.25 0.63 18.98
N SER A 841 20.34 0.22 17.74
CA SER A 841 20.25 -1.18 17.31
C SER A 841 21.64 -1.79 17.14
N HIS A 842 21.72 -3.04 16.72
CA HIS A 842 23.02 -3.71 16.44
C HIS A 842 23.76 -3.12 15.24
N ILE A 843 23.08 -2.38 14.34
CA ILE A 843 23.70 -1.80 13.12
C ILE A 843 24.04 -0.32 13.26
N GLY A 844 23.47 0.40 14.22
CA GLY A 844 23.66 1.85 14.33
C GLY A 844 22.88 2.51 15.43
N ALA A 845 22.92 3.84 15.46
CA ALA A 845 22.23 4.65 16.44
C ALA A 845 21.48 5.83 15.81
N THR A 846 20.40 6.24 16.49
CA THR A 846 19.70 7.49 16.23
C THR A 846 19.54 8.26 17.54
N TYR A 847 19.25 9.56 17.46
CA TYR A 847 19.26 10.45 18.61
C TYR A 847 17.98 11.28 18.66
N GLY A 848 17.53 11.64 19.84
CA GLY A 848 16.37 12.51 20.01
C GLY A 848 16.16 12.90 21.46
N ALA A 849 15.25 13.82 21.72
CA ALA A 849 14.81 14.13 23.06
C ALA A 849 13.83 13.06 23.58
N ALA A 850 13.99 12.64 24.82
CA ALA A 850 13.07 11.73 25.49
C ALA A 850 11.73 12.45 25.75
N VAL A 851 10.63 11.80 25.42
CA VAL A 851 9.27 12.28 25.68
C VAL A 851 8.55 11.25 26.54
N LEU A 852 8.34 11.57 27.80
CA LEU A 852 7.76 10.61 28.74
C LEU A 852 6.24 10.58 28.63
N ALA A 853 5.69 9.38 28.49
CA ALA A 853 4.25 9.14 28.38
C ALA A 853 3.81 7.93 29.25
N GLN A 854 2.53 7.90 29.59
CA GLN A 854 1.90 6.75 30.26
C GLN A 854 1.19 5.84 29.25
N GLY A 855 0.70 6.40 28.14
CA GLY A 855 -0.02 5.67 27.10
C GLY A 855 0.91 4.94 26.15
N ILE A 856 1.88 4.22 26.65
CA ILE A 856 2.81 3.39 25.87
C ILE A 856 3.30 2.23 26.75
N ARG A 857 3.48 1.07 26.14
CA ARG A 857 4.03 -0.11 26.85
C ARG A 857 5.43 0.15 27.39
N PRO A 858 5.82 -0.47 28.52
CA PRO A 858 7.16 -0.31 29.10
C PRO A 858 8.30 -0.89 28.23
N ASP A 859 8.00 -1.83 27.35
CA ASP A 859 8.95 -2.50 26.46
C ASP A 859 9.06 -1.82 25.08
N THR A 860 8.42 -0.65 24.89
CA THR A 860 8.26 -0.03 23.58
C THR A 860 8.70 1.44 23.59
N LEU A 861 9.35 1.85 22.49
CA LEU A 861 9.66 3.23 22.14
C LEU A 861 8.94 3.56 20.83
N VAL A 862 8.53 4.82 20.65
CA VAL A 862 7.89 5.28 19.40
C VAL A 862 8.51 6.58 18.91
N ILE A 863 8.73 6.65 17.60
CA ILE A 863 9.13 7.84 16.88
C ILE A 863 7.99 8.27 15.94
N LEU A 864 7.66 9.56 15.94
CA LEU A 864 6.70 10.14 14.99
C LEU A 864 7.48 10.72 13.80
N GLY A 865 7.39 10.08 12.66
CA GLY A 865 8.23 10.40 11.52
C GLY A 865 9.43 9.44 11.43
N GLN A 866 10.20 9.51 10.36
CA GLN A 866 11.15 8.44 10.03
C GLN A 866 12.44 8.98 9.40
N PHE A 867 12.82 10.27 9.66
CA PHE A 867 13.69 10.94 8.71
C PHE A 867 14.96 11.50 9.34
N ASP A 868 16.07 10.93 8.97
CA ASP A 868 17.39 11.49 9.15
C ASP A 868 17.74 12.30 7.87
N HIS A 869 17.16 13.51 7.74
CA HIS A 869 17.48 14.41 6.64
C HIS A 869 18.88 14.99 6.80
N TRP A 870 19.71 14.83 5.79
CA TRP A 870 21.06 15.38 5.78
C TRP A 870 21.36 16.31 4.59
N ALA A 871 20.48 16.36 3.59
CA ALA A 871 20.65 17.22 2.42
C ALA A 871 19.49 18.18 2.20
N GLN A 872 18.24 17.79 2.53
CA GLN A 872 17.06 18.61 2.26
C GLN A 872 17.10 19.90 3.09
N PRO A 873 17.09 21.10 2.45
CA PRO A 873 17.04 22.36 3.15
C PRO A 873 15.89 22.45 4.15
N PHE A 874 16.09 23.15 5.26
CA PHE A 874 15.24 23.23 6.45
C PHE A 874 15.09 21.92 7.24
N ALA A 875 15.04 20.78 6.58
CA ALA A 875 14.84 19.48 7.24
C ALA A 875 16.12 18.95 7.89
N LYS A 876 17.30 19.17 7.26
CA LYS A 876 18.62 18.72 7.74
C LYS A 876 19.03 19.31 9.11
N ASP A 877 18.40 20.42 9.50
CA ASP A 877 18.72 21.11 10.74
C ASP A 877 17.76 20.75 11.90
N LEU A 878 16.85 19.78 11.69
CA LEU A 878 15.82 19.43 12.67
C LEU A 878 16.27 18.40 13.71
N ASP A 879 17.39 17.71 13.49
CA ASP A 879 17.91 16.66 14.40
C ASP A 879 16.82 15.65 14.83
N MET A 880 16.10 15.11 13.84
CA MET A 880 15.00 14.17 14.08
C MET A 880 15.49 12.73 14.17
N PRO A 881 15.01 11.93 15.14
CA PRO A 881 15.33 10.52 15.19
C PRO A 881 14.75 9.76 13.99
N SER A 882 15.46 8.73 13.52
CA SER A 882 15.05 7.94 12.37
C SER A 882 15.16 6.43 12.66
N LEU A 883 14.04 5.72 12.51
CA LEU A 883 14.04 4.25 12.55
C LEU A 883 14.83 3.68 11.36
N ASN A 884 14.70 4.28 10.19
CA ASN A 884 15.32 3.78 8.96
C ASN A 884 16.85 3.73 9.04
N THR A 885 17.45 4.61 9.83
CA THR A 885 18.90 4.64 10.03
C THR A 885 19.40 3.41 10.80
N ILE A 886 18.58 2.84 11.66
CA ILE A 886 18.97 1.77 12.60
C ILE A 886 18.20 0.45 12.39
N ALA A 887 17.23 0.41 11.48
CA ALA A 887 16.57 -0.84 11.13
C ALA A 887 17.44 -1.63 10.14
N PRO A 888 17.76 -2.90 10.44
CA PRO A 888 18.57 -3.71 9.54
C PRO A 888 17.80 -4.09 8.29
N MET A 889 18.49 -4.07 7.15
CA MET A 889 17.96 -4.53 5.89
C MET A 889 18.20 -6.04 5.75
N SER A 890 17.38 -6.83 6.45
CA SER A 890 17.50 -8.29 6.45
C SER A 890 16.27 -8.94 5.84
N LEU A 891 16.49 -9.79 4.83
CA LEU A 891 15.43 -10.60 4.23
C LEU A 891 14.90 -11.66 5.21
N GLU A 892 15.68 -12.07 6.20
CA GLU A 892 15.24 -13.00 7.26
C GLU A 892 14.06 -12.45 8.07
N LEU A 893 13.95 -11.12 8.16
CA LEU A 893 12.89 -10.42 8.89
C LEU A 893 11.68 -10.02 8.01
N THR A 894 11.71 -10.41 6.74
CA THR A 894 10.60 -10.19 5.81
C THR A 894 9.67 -11.40 5.74
N ASP A 895 8.41 -11.16 5.37
CA ASP A 895 7.44 -12.23 5.09
C ASP A 895 7.75 -12.96 3.76
N ALA A 896 6.95 -13.96 3.41
CA ALA A 896 7.10 -14.71 2.15
C ALA A 896 7.08 -13.83 0.89
N THR A 897 6.53 -12.64 0.95
CA THR A 897 6.50 -11.68 -0.15
C THR A 897 7.73 -10.77 -0.19
N GLY A 898 8.63 -10.86 0.78
CA GLY A 898 9.76 -9.96 0.95
C GLY A 898 9.39 -8.61 1.60
N SER A 899 8.22 -8.51 2.20
CA SER A 899 7.79 -7.31 2.94
C SER A 899 8.24 -7.37 4.40
N GLY A 900 8.62 -6.22 4.97
CA GLY A 900 9.05 -6.11 6.36
C GLY A 900 8.28 -5.04 7.14
N ALA A 901 8.36 -5.10 8.46
CA ALA A 901 7.70 -4.17 9.37
C ALA A 901 8.63 -3.03 9.83
N ASP A 902 8.09 -1.84 10.02
CA ASP A 902 8.80 -0.69 10.60
C ASP A 902 8.95 -0.86 12.13
N ILE A 903 9.79 -1.82 12.53
CA ILE A 903 10.09 -2.18 13.92
C ILE A 903 11.55 -2.63 14.04
N VAL A 904 12.17 -2.40 15.18
CA VAL A 904 13.54 -2.85 15.45
C VAL A 904 13.78 -3.05 16.95
N LYS A 905 14.60 -4.03 17.31
CA LYS A 905 15.09 -4.24 18.68
C LYS A 905 16.19 -3.23 19.01
N VAL A 906 16.06 -2.57 20.16
CA VAL A 906 16.95 -1.47 20.54
C VAL A 906 17.31 -1.46 22.01
N GLN A 907 18.41 -0.76 22.34
CA GLN A 907 18.72 -0.25 23.67
C GLN A 907 18.60 1.29 23.70
N VAL A 908 18.49 1.86 24.89
CA VAL A 908 18.43 3.29 25.10
C VAL A 908 19.39 3.71 26.18
N ARG A 909 20.06 4.85 25.99
CA ARG A 909 20.88 5.44 27.04
C ARG A 909 20.77 6.96 27.04
N LYS A 910 20.89 7.56 28.24
CA LYS A 910 21.05 9.01 28.37
C LYS A 910 22.41 9.42 27.81
N MET A 911 22.43 10.53 27.10
CA MET A 911 23.69 11.15 26.65
C MET A 911 24.19 12.14 27.70
N GLU A 912 25.47 12.04 28.05
CA GLU A 912 26.15 13.02 28.88
C GLU A 912 26.58 14.21 28.01
N GLY A 913 26.12 15.43 28.32
CA GLY A 913 26.50 16.66 27.64
C GLY A 913 25.34 17.61 27.42
N HIS A 914 25.49 18.88 27.82
CA HIS A 914 24.50 19.92 27.62
C HIS A 914 24.31 20.26 26.14
N MET A 915 23.05 20.41 25.71
CA MET A 915 22.73 21.19 24.52
C MET A 915 22.93 22.68 24.82
N GLU A 916 24.08 23.26 24.48
CA GLU A 916 24.16 24.68 24.22
C GLU A 916 23.58 24.92 22.82
N GLY A 917 22.40 25.53 22.72
CA GLY A 917 21.88 26.07 21.47
C GLY A 917 20.56 25.50 20.97
N ALA A 918 19.49 25.57 21.77
CA ALA A 918 18.12 25.57 21.29
C ALA A 918 17.26 26.48 22.16
N GLN A 919 17.57 27.76 22.13
CA GLN A 919 16.67 28.85 22.53
C GLN A 919 16.79 29.93 21.48
N ALA A 920 15.80 30.07 20.62
CA ALA A 920 15.10 31.25 20.15
C ALA A 920 14.19 30.85 18.98
#